data_f6786e826eaa099e87933518955ad192
#
_entry.id   f6786e826eaa099e87933518955ad192
#
_cell.length_a   1.000
_cell.length_b   1.000
_cell.length_c   1.000
_cell.angle_alpha   90.00
_cell.angle_beta   90.00
_cell.angle_gamma   90.00
#
_symmetry.space_group_name_H-M   'P 1'
#
loop_
_entity.id
_entity.type
_entity.pdbx_description
1 polymer ?
#
loop_
_entity_poly.entity_id
_entity_poly.type
_entity_poly.pdbx_seq_one_letter_code
_entity_poly.pdbx_strand_id
1 'polypeptide(L)'
;MYRKMNGDFTKVAVVFPNKRASLFFNEYLAQESNRPVWSPAYVSISELFRQSSQWVTGDSTKLVCDLYKVFREITGSKESLDEFYFWGEMLISDFDDADKNMADTKALFSNLKDLNKLTGEYDFLEEGQKEALSQFFRNFSIEQVTELKRRFISLWDVLGDIYTQYKELLREQGIAYEGMLYREVTETMDVQQFPYDKYVFVGFNVLNKVEQTLFSKLHEAGKALFYWDYDTFYLNKHPHEAGEFIRRNLKNFPSELPPSLFDHLNHPKEITFIESPTENGQARYLPQWIRENLTENEKETAVVLCNEAMLQPVLHSLPDNVRHINITMGFPLSQTPAYSFVKTLLELHIAGYNSRSGRYQFAEVISVLKHPYTQLLSGEAAPLEKELTEKNRFYPLPSELERDEALSLLFKPCSHNLELCKRLADILKQVAQLYRKQAASTSDALDQLYREALFKSFTMVNRFHALLESKDLEVQPATFHRLLVRVMSTASIPFHGEPAIGMQVMGVLETRNLDFRHVILLSVNEGQLPKAGGDASFIPYNLRKAFGMTTIDHKIAVYAYYFYRLLQRAEKATLLYNTVSDGMNRGEMSRFMLQLLIEWGYPVQRKQLEAEQSPIASSPICIPKSPDIMKRMQSVFDVRVNPKALLSPSALNCYLDCPLKFYYKYVAGLAAPEEVSAEIDSAKFGSIFHYAAEHIYKELTAHGKVINKDTLEALLQEEVKLQNYVDNGFKELFFHLPADERPKYNGVQLINSAVILRYIQQLLHNDLRHAPFTFVGSEQRVMEDVEIQTPKGAIRSRMGGIIDRMDSKDNVLRIVDYKTGGKADTPPSVESLFTPGPKRSNYVFQTFLYAAIVCRKLRERNDDRKVAPALLYIHRAAAEDYSPVIQLKESYNKTTPVEDFSLLEEEFRTRLQALLEEIFNPDLSFSQTEEEDRCTYCDFKEICKR
;
A
#
# COMPACT_ATOMS: atom_id res chain seq x y z
N MET A 1 19.97 -25.87 39.41
CA MET A 1 20.89 -26.54 38.46
C MET A 1 22.33 -26.50 38.96
N TYR A 2 22.96 -25.32 39.19
CA TYR A 2 24.37 -25.17 39.62
C TYR A 2 24.74 -26.06 40.82
N ARG A 3 23.94 -25.99 41.89
CA ARG A 3 24.14 -26.82 43.10
C ARG A 3 23.99 -28.31 42.83
N LYS A 4 23.03 -28.72 41.99
CA LYS A 4 22.73 -30.14 41.69
C LYS A 4 23.85 -30.77 40.84
N MET A 5 24.54 -30.00 40.00
CA MET A 5 25.64 -30.45 39.14
C MET A 5 27.03 -30.16 39.75
N ASN A 6 27.10 -29.65 40.98
CA ASN A 6 28.36 -29.28 41.65
C ASN A 6 29.25 -28.34 40.79
N GLY A 7 28.63 -27.57 39.87
CA GLY A 7 29.33 -26.67 38.98
C GLY A 7 30.05 -27.32 37.79
N ASP A 8 29.80 -28.60 37.52
CA ASP A 8 30.34 -29.29 36.35
C ASP A 8 29.22 -29.45 35.30
N PHE A 9 29.40 -28.76 34.17
CA PHE A 9 28.45 -28.75 33.06
C PHE A 9 29.02 -29.31 31.75
N THR A 10 30.24 -29.92 31.81
CA THR A 10 30.93 -30.38 30.60
C THR A 10 30.16 -31.40 29.78
N LYS A 11 29.29 -32.18 30.45
CA LYS A 11 28.44 -33.19 29.83
C LYS A 11 26.93 -32.91 30.01
N VAL A 12 26.56 -31.63 30.09
CA VAL A 12 25.19 -31.20 30.29
C VAL A 12 24.74 -30.38 29.10
N ALA A 13 23.60 -30.72 28.52
CA ALA A 13 22.89 -29.89 27.53
C ALA A 13 21.68 -29.23 28.19
N VAL A 14 21.55 -27.91 28.08
CA VAL A 14 20.32 -27.18 28.46
C VAL A 14 19.52 -26.96 27.22
N VAL A 15 18.30 -27.49 27.20
CA VAL A 15 17.41 -27.48 26.07
C VAL A 15 16.30 -26.47 26.31
N PHE A 16 16.15 -25.53 25.38
CA PHE A 16 15.12 -24.48 25.40
C PHE A 16 14.17 -24.58 24.20
N PRO A 17 12.96 -24.02 24.30
CA PRO A 17 12.09 -23.85 23.13
C PRO A 17 12.71 -22.92 22.04
N ASN A 18 13.53 -21.92 22.46
CA ASN A 18 14.30 -21.04 21.57
C ASN A 18 15.68 -20.71 22.19
N LYS A 19 16.63 -20.27 21.36
CA LYS A 19 18.01 -19.96 21.82
C LYS A 19 18.14 -18.72 22.71
N ARG A 20 17.22 -17.76 22.64
CA ARG A 20 17.38 -16.46 23.34
C ARG A 20 17.49 -16.64 24.85
N ALA A 21 16.70 -17.53 25.41
CA ALA A 21 16.72 -17.82 26.85
C ALA A 21 18.11 -18.25 27.35
N SER A 22 18.96 -18.85 26.49
CA SER A 22 20.31 -19.25 26.84
C SER A 22 21.23 -18.11 27.24
N LEU A 23 21.04 -16.93 26.64
CA LEU A 23 21.86 -15.75 26.92
C LEU A 23 21.61 -15.24 28.34
N PHE A 24 20.35 -15.12 28.72
CA PHE A 24 19.96 -14.73 30.07
C PHE A 24 20.33 -15.82 31.10
N PHE A 25 20.13 -17.08 30.73
CA PHE A 25 20.52 -18.19 31.57
C PHE A 25 22.04 -18.19 31.84
N ASN A 26 22.85 -17.91 30.83
CA ASN A 26 24.31 -17.84 30.99
C ASN A 26 24.74 -16.71 31.93
N GLU A 27 24.04 -15.54 31.85
CA GLU A 27 24.27 -14.43 32.78
C GLU A 27 23.93 -14.82 34.23
N TYR A 28 22.78 -15.42 34.47
CA TYR A 28 22.41 -15.93 35.80
C TYR A 28 23.35 -17.00 36.30
N LEU A 29 23.82 -17.88 35.41
CA LEU A 29 24.80 -18.90 35.77
C LEU A 29 26.13 -18.26 36.18
N ALA A 30 26.58 -17.23 35.51
CA ALA A 30 27.79 -16.48 35.85
C ALA A 30 27.64 -15.75 37.19
N GLN A 31 26.48 -15.20 37.52
CA GLN A 31 26.19 -14.53 38.79
C GLN A 31 26.19 -15.52 39.97
N GLU A 32 25.63 -16.72 39.77
CA GLU A 32 25.58 -17.77 40.78
C GLU A 32 26.93 -18.50 40.99
N SER A 33 27.83 -18.39 40.04
CA SER A 33 29.11 -19.08 40.01
C SER A 33 30.17 -18.34 40.76
N ASN A 34 30.70 -18.90 41.85
CA ASN A 34 31.82 -18.37 42.63
C ASN A 34 33.20 -18.74 42.08
N ARG A 35 33.28 -19.46 40.98
CA ARG A 35 34.51 -19.92 40.33
C ARG A 35 34.26 -20.06 38.82
N PRO A 36 35.33 -19.99 37.99
CA PRO A 36 35.19 -20.29 36.57
C PRO A 36 34.63 -21.69 36.35
N VAL A 37 33.58 -21.78 35.51
CA VAL A 37 32.95 -23.03 35.12
C VAL A 37 32.82 -23.11 33.60
N TRP A 38 32.87 -24.30 33.05
CA TRP A 38 32.54 -24.53 31.66
C TRP A 38 31.04 -24.34 31.47
N SER A 39 30.65 -23.58 30.46
CA SER A 39 29.24 -23.43 30.10
C SER A 39 28.66 -24.77 29.63
N PRO A 40 27.42 -25.10 29.99
CA PRO A 40 26.70 -26.22 29.35
C PRO A 40 26.51 -25.99 27.86
N ALA A 41 26.23 -27.05 27.13
CA ALA A 41 25.78 -26.92 25.76
C ALA A 41 24.36 -26.32 25.77
N TYR A 42 24.15 -25.25 25.00
CA TYR A 42 22.83 -24.63 24.80
C TYR A 42 22.27 -25.06 23.47
N VAL A 43 21.12 -25.74 23.51
CA VAL A 43 20.49 -26.34 22.33
C VAL A 43 19.01 -25.96 22.30
N SER A 44 18.47 -25.56 21.17
CA SER A 44 17.01 -25.49 21.00
C SER A 44 16.45 -26.88 20.72
N ILE A 45 15.18 -27.10 21.00
CA ILE A 45 14.53 -28.40 20.72
C ILE A 45 14.64 -28.80 19.25
N SER A 46 14.47 -27.82 18.34
CA SER A 46 14.63 -28.05 16.90
C SER A 46 16.06 -28.47 16.52
N GLU A 47 17.07 -27.86 17.14
CA GLU A 47 18.46 -28.26 16.92
C GLU A 47 18.75 -29.64 17.46
N LEU A 48 18.18 -29.99 18.61
CA LEU A 48 18.34 -31.34 19.17
C LEU A 48 17.84 -32.43 18.21
N PHE A 49 16.66 -32.22 17.59
CA PHE A 49 16.15 -33.15 16.58
C PHE A 49 17.01 -33.13 15.31
N ARG A 50 17.44 -31.97 14.81
CA ARG A 50 18.28 -31.89 13.60
C ARG A 50 19.66 -32.53 13.78
N GLN A 51 20.28 -32.36 14.95
CA GLN A 51 21.57 -32.98 15.26
C GLN A 51 21.48 -34.53 15.38
N SER A 52 20.29 -35.04 15.72
CA SER A 52 20.01 -36.48 15.86
C SER A 52 19.51 -37.09 14.53
N SER A 53 19.33 -36.31 13.47
CA SER A 53 18.86 -36.77 12.17
C SER A 53 19.99 -36.85 11.16
N GLN A 54 19.89 -37.81 10.24
CA GLN A 54 20.77 -37.89 9.05
C GLN A 54 20.23 -37.07 7.86
N TRP A 55 19.02 -36.52 7.95
CA TRP A 55 18.40 -35.72 6.91
C TRP A 55 18.50 -34.21 7.17
N VAL A 56 18.44 -33.45 6.06
CA VAL A 56 18.46 -32.00 6.08
C VAL A 56 17.05 -31.46 5.85
N THR A 57 16.69 -30.38 6.56
CA THR A 57 15.41 -29.72 6.32
C THR A 57 15.38 -29.11 4.91
N GLY A 58 14.38 -29.49 4.11
CA GLY A 58 14.22 -29.01 2.76
C GLY A 58 13.79 -27.55 2.69
N ASP A 59 14.09 -26.93 1.56
CA ASP A 59 13.62 -25.59 1.22
C ASP A 59 12.09 -25.57 1.05
N SER A 60 11.39 -24.60 1.63
CA SER A 60 9.92 -24.55 1.58
C SER A 60 9.35 -24.51 0.17
N THR A 61 9.96 -23.73 -0.75
CA THR A 61 9.52 -23.66 -2.15
C THR A 61 9.79 -24.97 -2.87
N LYS A 62 10.98 -25.57 -2.65
CA LYS A 62 11.31 -26.89 -3.23
C LYS A 62 10.37 -27.98 -2.71
N LEU A 63 10.06 -27.97 -1.43
CA LEU A 63 9.11 -28.91 -0.82
C LEU A 63 7.74 -28.86 -1.50
N VAL A 64 7.22 -27.65 -1.80
CA VAL A 64 5.96 -27.49 -2.52
C VAL A 64 6.09 -27.98 -3.98
N CYS A 65 7.20 -27.70 -4.66
CA CYS A 65 7.44 -28.18 -6.02
C CYS A 65 7.49 -29.72 -6.08
N ASP A 66 8.15 -30.36 -5.12
CA ASP A 66 8.24 -31.81 -5.08
C ASP A 66 6.88 -32.44 -4.72
N LEU A 67 6.12 -31.85 -3.79
CA LEU A 67 4.75 -32.27 -3.52
C LEU A 67 3.85 -32.15 -4.76
N TYR A 68 4.00 -31.08 -5.55
CA TYR A 68 3.25 -30.90 -6.80
C TYR A 68 3.55 -31.97 -7.84
N LYS A 69 4.81 -32.44 -7.96
CA LYS A 69 5.18 -33.54 -8.86
C LYS A 69 4.39 -34.81 -8.47
N VAL A 70 4.42 -35.17 -7.19
CA VAL A 70 3.68 -36.33 -6.65
C VAL A 70 2.17 -36.16 -6.83
N PHE A 71 1.64 -34.98 -6.54
CA PHE A 71 0.22 -34.67 -6.72
C PHE A 71 -0.24 -34.88 -8.17
N ARG A 72 0.51 -34.35 -9.13
CA ARG A 72 0.21 -34.54 -10.55
C ARG A 72 0.26 -35.98 -10.99
N GLU A 73 1.24 -36.74 -10.51
CA GLU A 73 1.43 -38.14 -10.85
C GLU A 73 0.25 -39.01 -10.37
N ILE A 74 -0.20 -38.79 -9.13
CA ILE A 74 -1.28 -39.57 -8.53
C ILE A 74 -2.66 -39.16 -9.10
N THR A 75 -2.91 -37.86 -9.20
CA THR A 75 -4.25 -37.34 -9.55
C THR A 75 -4.47 -37.19 -11.07
N GLY A 76 -3.41 -37.16 -11.86
CA GLY A 76 -3.50 -36.79 -13.30
C GLY A 76 -3.99 -35.35 -13.54
N SER A 77 -3.97 -34.50 -12.51
CA SER A 77 -4.49 -33.13 -12.58
C SER A 77 -3.74 -32.29 -13.62
N LYS A 78 -4.49 -31.44 -14.32
CA LYS A 78 -3.95 -30.44 -15.24
C LYS A 78 -3.73 -29.08 -14.59
N GLU A 79 -3.97 -28.94 -13.31
CA GLU A 79 -3.74 -27.72 -12.56
C GLU A 79 -2.26 -27.31 -12.67
N SER A 80 -2.05 -26.00 -12.81
CA SER A 80 -0.70 -25.43 -12.84
C SER A 80 -0.12 -25.39 -11.43
N LEU A 81 1.21 -25.32 -11.31
CA LEU A 81 1.84 -25.10 -9.99
C LEU A 81 1.33 -23.83 -9.32
N ASP A 82 0.93 -22.82 -10.09
CA ASP A 82 0.34 -21.58 -9.61
C ASP A 82 -0.97 -21.82 -8.82
N GLU A 83 -1.85 -22.63 -9.36
CA GLU A 83 -3.12 -22.98 -8.70
C GLU A 83 -2.89 -23.88 -7.50
N PHE A 84 -1.92 -24.78 -7.58
CA PHE A 84 -1.60 -25.74 -6.54
C PHE A 84 -0.80 -25.13 -5.36
N TYR A 85 0.01 -24.08 -5.57
CA TYR A 85 1.02 -23.64 -4.61
C TYR A 85 0.46 -23.36 -3.20
N PHE A 86 -0.67 -22.67 -3.13
CA PHE A 86 -1.37 -22.40 -1.86
C PHE A 86 -1.83 -23.71 -1.17
N TRP A 87 -2.37 -24.64 -1.95
CA TRP A 87 -2.78 -25.94 -1.46
C TRP A 87 -1.59 -26.77 -0.99
N GLY A 88 -0.49 -26.70 -1.74
CA GLY A 88 0.76 -27.38 -1.41
C GLY A 88 1.34 -26.95 -0.07
N GLU A 89 1.41 -25.64 0.18
CA GLU A 89 1.84 -25.11 1.50
C GLU A 89 0.94 -25.61 2.63
N MET A 90 -0.36 -25.60 2.44
CA MET A 90 -1.32 -26.05 3.42
C MET A 90 -1.20 -27.56 3.70
N LEU A 91 -1.06 -28.37 2.65
CA LEU A 91 -0.87 -29.82 2.80
C LEU A 91 0.44 -30.16 3.52
N ILE A 92 1.54 -29.49 3.21
CA ILE A 92 2.82 -29.69 3.93
C ILE A 92 2.66 -29.32 5.39
N SER A 93 1.94 -28.23 5.71
CA SER A 93 1.64 -27.83 7.09
C SER A 93 0.82 -28.90 7.82
N ASP A 94 -0.17 -29.49 7.15
CA ASP A 94 -0.99 -30.57 7.72
C ASP A 94 -0.19 -31.87 7.93
N PHE A 95 0.67 -32.24 6.97
CA PHE A 95 1.56 -33.39 7.09
C PHE A 95 2.61 -33.20 8.21
N ASP A 96 3.15 -31.97 8.31
CA ASP A 96 4.08 -31.58 9.38
C ASP A 96 3.44 -31.73 10.75
N ASP A 97 2.22 -31.25 10.92
CA ASP A 97 1.47 -31.34 12.18
C ASP A 97 1.05 -32.77 12.51
N ALA A 98 0.64 -33.57 11.51
CA ALA A 98 0.34 -34.99 11.67
C ALA A 98 1.56 -35.78 12.14
N ASP A 99 2.74 -35.50 11.56
CA ASP A 99 3.98 -36.18 11.95
C ASP A 99 4.48 -35.73 13.34
N LYS A 100 4.43 -34.42 13.65
CA LYS A 100 4.79 -33.91 14.99
C LYS A 100 3.92 -34.47 16.10
N ASN A 101 2.66 -34.78 15.80
CA ASN A 101 1.73 -35.38 16.73
C ASN A 101 1.68 -36.92 16.63
N MET A 102 2.55 -37.54 15.82
CA MET A 102 2.62 -39.01 15.62
C MET A 102 1.24 -39.60 15.29
N ALA A 103 0.40 -38.85 14.54
CA ALA A 103 -0.92 -39.32 14.18
C ALA A 103 -0.83 -40.59 13.34
N ASP A 104 -1.81 -41.50 13.50
CA ASP A 104 -1.96 -42.63 12.60
C ASP A 104 -2.46 -42.14 11.24
N THR A 105 -1.52 -41.85 10.35
CA THR A 105 -1.80 -41.29 9.04
C THR A 105 -2.57 -42.23 8.11
N LYS A 106 -2.48 -43.55 8.32
CA LYS A 106 -3.28 -44.53 7.57
C LYS A 106 -4.75 -44.43 7.98
N ALA A 107 -5.01 -44.37 9.28
CA ALA A 107 -6.38 -44.19 9.78
C ALA A 107 -6.90 -42.78 9.48
N LEU A 108 -6.09 -41.73 9.59
CA LEU A 108 -6.44 -40.34 9.33
C LEU A 108 -6.86 -40.11 7.88
N PHE A 109 -6.09 -40.65 6.92
CA PHE A 109 -6.32 -40.46 5.47
C PHE A 109 -7.10 -41.63 4.83
N SER A 110 -7.61 -42.58 5.60
CA SER A 110 -8.45 -43.65 5.05
C SER A 110 -9.73 -43.07 4.44
N ASN A 111 -10.28 -43.80 3.46
CA ASN A 111 -11.45 -43.37 2.70
C ASN A 111 -12.64 -43.05 3.61
N LEU A 112 -13.21 -41.84 3.52
CA LEU A 112 -14.36 -41.38 4.30
C LEU A 112 -15.61 -42.30 4.15
N LYS A 113 -15.73 -43.05 3.05
CA LYS A 113 -16.79 -44.05 2.86
C LYS A 113 -16.63 -45.31 3.71
N ASP A 114 -15.36 -45.69 3.95
CA ASP A 114 -15.02 -46.85 4.79
C ASP A 114 -15.04 -46.50 6.26
N LEU A 115 -14.78 -45.25 6.62
CA LEU A 115 -14.83 -44.74 8.00
C LEU A 115 -16.24 -44.88 8.63
N ASN A 116 -17.32 -44.79 7.84
CA ASN A 116 -18.68 -45.10 8.31
C ASN A 116 -18.87 -46.57 8.73
N LYS A 117 -17.98 -47.49 8.25
CA LYS A 117 -18.02 -48.92 8.65
C LYS A 117 -17.12 -49.17 9.86
N LEU A 118 -16.15 -48.27 10.11
CA LEU A 118 -15.11 -48.42 11.15
C LEU A 118 -15.49 -47.82 12.51
N THR A 119 -16.72 -47.30 12.68
CA THR A 119 -17.19 -46.71 13.95
C THR A 119 -17.20 -47.72 15.16
N GLY A 120 -16.85 -48.95 14.92
CA GLY A 120 -16.66 -49.99 15.98
C GLY A 120 -15.20 -50.33 16.35
N GLU A 121 -14.21 -49.86 15.59
CA GLU A 121 -12.80 -50.29 15.75
C GLU A 121 -11.85 -49.26 16.37
N TYR A 122 -12.38 -48.08 16.81
CA TYR A 122 -11.54 -47.02 17.40
C TYR A 122 -11.37 -47.17 18.92
N ASP A 123 -11.04 -48.36 19.41
CA ASP A 123 -10.83 -48.59 20.85
C ASP A 123 -9.58 -47.87 21.42
N PHE A 124 -8.71 -47.36 20.56
CA PHE A 124 -7.52 -46.62 20.94
C PHE A 124 -7.81 -45.11 21.16
N LEU A 125 -9.00 -44.59 20.80
CA LEU A 125 -9.38 -43.20 20.99
C LEU A 125 -10.04 -42.97 22.35
N GLU A 126 -9.67 -41.85 22.99
CA GLU A 126 -10.34 -41.36 24.20
C GLU A 126 -11.80 -40.98 23.90
N GLU A 127 -12.67 -41.02 24.92
CA GLU A 127 -14.12 -40.78 24.75
C GLU A 127 -14.42 -39.42 24.08
N GLY A 128 -13.70 -38.35 24.43
CA GLY A 128 -13.84 -37.05 23.81
C GLY A 128 -13.40 -36.98 22.31
N GLN A 129 -12.46 -37.85 21.93
CA GLN A 129 -12.02 -38.02 20.55
C GLN A 129 -13.05 -38.80 19.72
N LYS A 130 -13.67 -39.82 20.29
CA LYS A 130 -14.76 -40.58 19.68
C LYS A 130 -15.99 -39.71 19.44
N GLU A 131 -16.29 -38.80 20.37
CA GLU A 131 -17.41 -37.85 20.21
C GLU A 131 -17.12 -36.83 19.07
N ALA A 132 -15.91 -36.27 18.98
CA ALA A 132 -15.51 -35.38 17.90
C ALA A 132 -15.59 -36.03 16.51
N LEU A 133 -15.15 -37.28 16.41
CA LEU A 133 -15.21 -38.08 15.19
C LEU A 133 -16.69 -38.37 14.80
N SER A 134 -17.53 -38.75 15.74
CA SER A 134 -18.97 -38.95 15.53
C SER A 134 -19.66 -37.67 15.07
N GLN A 135 -19.29 -36.52 15.59
CA GLN A 135 -19.83 -35.20 15.20
C GLN A 135 -19.43 -34.80 13.80
N PHE A 136 -18.18 -35.09 13.39
CA PHE A 136 -17.70 -34.91 12.03
C PHE A 136 -18.53 -35.73 11.03
N PHE A 137 -18.72 -37.03 11.29
CA PHE A 137 -19.50 -37.89 10.39
C PHE A 137 -20.98 -37.52 10.29
N ARG A 138 -21.60 -37.03 11.37
CA ARG A 138 -22.99 -36.50 11.31
C ARG A 138 -23.11 -35.31 10.34
N ASN A 139 -22.12 -34.50 10.25
CA ASN A 139 -22.09 -33.34 9.34
C ASN A 139 -21.79 -33.72 7.87
N PHE A 140 -21.24 -34.90 7.61
CA PHE A 140 -20.89 -35.45 6.30
C PHE A 140 -21.88 -36.49 5.76
N SER A 141 -23.17 -36.46 6.17
CA SER A 141 -24.20 -37.36 5.61
C SER A 141 -24.30 -37.19 4.08
N ILE A 142 -24.35 -38.33 3.40
CA ILE A 142 -24.18 -38.50 1.94
C ILE A 142 -25.36 -37.90 1.11
N GLU A 143 -26.48 -37.55 1.73
CA GLU A 143 -27.70 -37.21 1.03
C GLU A 143 -27.80 -35.83 0.37
N GLN A 144 -26.82 -34.91 0.63
CA GLN A 144 -26.74 -33.60 -0.03
C GLN A 144 -25.28 -33.25 -0.41
N VAL A 145 -24.77 -33.86 -1.47
CA VAL A 145 -23.39 -33.64 -1.91
C VAL A 145 -23.33 -32.48 -2.91
N THR A 146 -22.86 -31.31 -2.49
CA THR A 146 -22.47 -30.21 -3.40
C THR A 146 -21.20 -30.57 -4.19
N GLU A 147 -20.98 -29.92 -5.33
CA GLU A 147 -19.76 -30.14 -6.16
C GLU A 147 -18.45 -29.95 -5.36
N LEU A 148 -18.40 -28.97 -4.46
CA LEU A 148 -17.29 -28.74 -3.54
C LEU A 148 -17.04 -29.93 -2.59
N LYS A 149 -18.09 -30.54 -2.05
CA LYS A 149 -17.96 -31.77 -1.23
C LYS A 149 -17.41 -32.93 -2.05
N ARG A 150 -17.83 -33.09 -3.29
CA ARG A 150 -17.30 -34.17 -4.18
C ARG A 150 -15.81 -34.00 -4.45
N ARG A 151 -15.37 -32.77 -4.77
CA ARG A 151 -13.92 -32.44 -4.97
C ARG A 151 -13.12 -32.69 -3.71
N PHE A 152 -13.63 -32.29 -2.54
CA PHE A 152 -12.99 -32.54 -1.25
C PHE A 152 -12.83 -34.04 -0.99
N ILE A 153 -13.89 -34.84 -1.18
CA ILE A 153 -13.86 -36.30 -0.97
C ILE A 153 -12.91 -36.97 -1.95
N SER A 154 -12.91 -36.58 -3.23
CA SER A 154 -12.03 -37.17 -4.24
C SER A 154 -10.54 -36.89 -3.97
N LEU A 155 -10.22 -35.70 -3.42
CA LEU A 155 -8.85 -35.39 -3.02
C LEU A 155 -8.47 -36.12 -1.73
N TRP A 156 -9.41 -36.25 -0.78
CA TRP A 156 -9.19 -36.99 0.45
C TRP A 156 -8.88 -38.46 0.20
N ASP A 157 -9.54 -39.07 -0.78
CA ASP A 157 -9.34 -40.48 -1.14
C ASP A 157 -7.91 -40.80 -1.61
N VAL A 158 -7.18 -39.82 -2.14
CA VAL A 158 -5.80 -39.98 -2.63
C VAL A 158 -4.74 -39.37 -1.70
N LEU A 159 -5.18 -38.72 -0.63
CA LEU A 159 -4.29 -37.94 0.24
C LEU A 159 -3.27 -38.83 0.97
N GLY A 160 -3.68 -40.05 1.35
CA GLY A 160 -2.80 -41.04 1.95
C GLY A 160 -1.68 -41.51 1.04
N ASP A 161 -2.02 -41.71 -0.24
CA ASP A 161 -1.03 -42.09 -1.26
C ASP A 161 -0.07 -40.94 -1.54
N ILE A 162 -0.60 -39.69 -1.65
CA ILE A 162 0.22 -38.48 -1.80
C ILE A 162 1.19 -38.35 -0.62
N TYR A 163 0.73 -38.46 0.61
CA TYR A 163 1.56 -38.41 1.81
C TYR A 163 2.69 -39.44 1.77
N THR A 164 2.35 -40.68 1.41
CA THR A 164 3.31 -41.81 1.41
C THR A 164 4.35 -41.61 0.31
N GLN A 165 3.94 -41.38 -0.94
CA GLN A 165 4.87 -41.20 -2.05
C GLN A 165 5.72 -39.92 -1.90
N TYR A 166 5.13 -38.87 -1.34
CA TYR A 166 5.87 -37.64 -1.06
C TYR A 166 7.01 -37.89 -0.04
N LYS A 167 6.74 -38.61 1.03
CA LYS A 167 7.79 -38.98 2.01
C LYS A 167 8.87 -39.88 1.38
N GLU A 168 8.52 -40.79 0.51
CA GLU A 168 9.48 -41.62 -0.24
C GLU A 168 10.38 -40.79 -1.12
N LEU A 169 9.80 -39.86 -1.92
CA LEU A 169 10.55 -38.92 -2.76
C LEU A 169 11.54 -38.06 -1.96
N LEU A 170 11.09 -37.53 -0.79
CA LEU A 170 11.96 -36.73 0.06
C LEU A 170 13.10 -37.56 0.68
N ARG A 171 12.84 -38.82 1.05
CA ARG A 171 13.88 -39.77 1.55
C ARG A 171 14.95 -40.03 0.49
N GLU A 172 14.56 -40.25 -0.76
CA GLU A 172 15.48 -40.45 -1.86
C GLU A 172 16.40 -39.26 -2.07
N GLN A 173 15.88 -38.03 -1.85
CA GLN A 173 16.66 -36.81 -1.96
C GLN A 173 17.48 -36.46 -0.69
N GLY A 174 17.33 -37.19 0.40
CA GLY A 174 18.01 -36.92 1.67
C GLY A 174 17.49 -35.65 2.39
N ILE A 175 16.29 -35.21 2.06
CA ILE A 175 15.64 -34.02 2.66
C ILE A 175 14.32 -34.40 3.35
N ALA A 176 13.87 -33.54 4.27
CA ALA A 176 12.60 -33.74 4.97
C ALA A 176 11.96 -32.37 5.31
N TYR A 177 10.65 -32.32 5.48
CA TYR A 177 10.01 -31.25 6.26
C TYR A 177 10.18 -31.55 7.76
N GLU A 178 10.00 -30.54 8.60
CA GLU A 178 10.41 -30.61 10.01
C GLU A 178 9.73 -31.76 10.79
N GLY A 179 8.39 -31.90 10.64
CA GLY A 179 7.64 -32.97 11.30
C GLY A 179 8.05 -34.38 10.90
N MET A 180 8.33 -34.58 9.59
CA MET A 180 8.85 -35.85 9.09
C MET A 180 10.20 -36.22 9.76
N LEU A 181 11.12 -35.23 9.83
CA LEU A 181 12.41 -35.40 10.48
C LEU A 181 12.25 -35.75 11.98
N TYR A 182 11.38 -35.03 12.69
CA TYR A 182 11.17 -35.24 14.13
C TYR A 182 10.56 -36.61 14.41
N ARG A 183 9.57 -37.01 13.61
CA ARG A 183 8.94 -38.33 13.74
C ARG A 183 9.94 -39.46 13.54
N GLU A 184 10.74 -39.39 12.48
CA GLU A 184 11.76 -40.40 12.18
C GLU A 184 12.80 -40.49 13.29
N VAL A 185 13.35 -39.36 13.77
CA VAL A 185 14.27 -39.36 14.92
C VAL A 185 13.61 -40.01 16.12
N THR A 186 12.34 -39.70 16.41
CA THR A 186 11.64 -40.27 17.58
C THR A 186 11.39 -41.77 17.47
N GLU A 187 11.08 -42.26 16.25
CA GLU A 187 10.82 -43.70 16.00
C GLU A 187 12.11 -44.52 16.00
N THR A 188 13.22 -43.95 15.47
CA THR A 188 14.50 -44.72 15.29
C THR A 188 15.55 -44.46 16.36
N MET A 189 15.31 -43.44 17.23
CA MET A 189 16.33 -43.03 18.20
C MET A 189 16.79 -44.11 19.14
N ASP A 190 18.13 -44.20 19.30
CA ASP A 190 18.78 -44.90 20.40
C ASP A 190 19.29 -43.86 21.40
N VAL A 191 18.77 -43.95 22.64
CA VAL A 191 19.15 -43.05 23.75
C VAL A 191 20.64 -43.08 24.07
N GLN A 192 21.34 -44.17 23.76
CA GLN A 192 22.79 -44.32 24.00
C GLN A 192 23.62 -43.42 23.08
N GLN A 193 23.06 -43.06 21.91
CA GLN A 193 23.73 -42.16 20.94
C GLN A 193 23.68 -40.69 21.34
N PHE A 194 22.87 -40.31 22.33
CA PHE A 194 22.79 -38.96 22.84
C PHE A 194 24.05 -38.62 23.67
N PRO A 195 24.90 -37.66 23.26
CA PRO A 195 26.26 -37.49 23.76
C PRO A 195 26.34 -36.92 25.16
N TYR A 196 25.28 -36.30 25.69
CA TYR A 196 25.30 -35.69 27.02
C TYR A 196 24.77 -36.66 28.10
N ASP A 197 25.34 -36.55 29.27
CA ASP A 197 24.91 -37.34 30.42
C ASP A 197 23.57 -36.85 30.99
N LYS A 198 23.33 -35.52 30.86
CA LYS A 198 22.08 -34.89 31.29
C LYS A 198 21.57 -33.90 30.27
N TYR A 199 20.28 -33.97 29.98
CA TYR A 199 19.48 -33.01 29.19
C TYR A 199 18.54 -32.28 30.12
N VAL A 200 18.70 -30.97 30.24
CA VAL A 200 17.94 -30.13 31.16
C VAL A 200 16.93 -29.34 30.33
N PHE A 201 15.66 -29.72 30.40
CA PHE A 201 14.56 -29.06 29.68
C PHE A 201 14.01 -27.90 30.48
N VAL A 202 14.04 -26.68 29.92
CA VAL A 202 13.69 -25.45 30.61
C VAL A 202 12.62 -24.65 29.84
N GLY A 203 11.54 -24.26 30.50
CA GLY A 203 10.57 -23.28 30.02
C GLY A 203 9.68 -23.77 28.88
N PHE A 204 9.42 -25.04 28.78
CA PHE A 204 8.44 -25.65 27.89
C PHE A 204 7.02 -25.47 28.43
N ASN A 205 6.01 -25.48 27.55
CA ASN A 205 4.60 -25.47 27.93
C ASN A 205 3.84 -26.55 27.14
N VAL A 206 3.39 -26.23 25.90
CA VAL A 206 2.74 -27.20 25.04
C VAL A 206 3.80 -28.08 24.40
N LEU A 207 3.66 -29.39 24.57
CA LEU A 207 4.51 -30.40 23.94
C LEU A 207 3.71 -31.14 22.89
N ASN A 208 4.25 -31.27 21.70
CA ASN A 208 3.72 -32.19 20.70
C ASN A 208 4.12 -33.64 21.07
N LYS A 209 3.56 -34.61 20.36
CA LYS A 209 3.75 -36.02 20.71
C LYS A 209 5.19 -36.53 20.53
N VAL A 210 5.91 -36.02 19.51
CA VAL A 210 7.32 -36.37 19.29
C VAL A 210 8.20 -35.85 20.42
N GLU A 211 7.95 -34.63 20.91
CA GLU A 211 8.64 -34.05 22.07
C GLU A 211 8.34 -34.84 23.37
N GLN A 212 7.07 -35.17 23.60
CA GLN A 212 6.68 -36.01 24.76
C GLN A 212 7.39 -37.37 24.74
N THR A 213 7.47 -38.00 23.60
CA THR A 213 8.14 -39.31 23.44
C THR A 213 9.65 -39.20 23.66
N LEU A 214 10.28 -38.15 23.12
CA LEU A 214 11.69 -37.85 23.37
C LEU A 214 11.97 -37.64 24.85
N PHE A 215 11.13 -36.84 25.53
CA PHE A 215 11.25 -36.56 26.96
C PHE A 215 11.08 -37.83 27.78
N SER A 216 10.09 -38.67 27.43
CA SER A 216 9.86 -39.96 28.13
C SER A 216 11.06 -40.88 28.01
N LYS A 217 11.58 -41.10 26.80
CA LYS A 217 12.73 -42.00 26.58
C LYS A 217 13.99 -41.52 27.32
N LEU A 218 14.27 -40.19 27.28
CA LEU A 218 15.39 -39.61 28.02
C LEU A 218 15.18 -39.64 29.55
N HIS A 219 13.95 -39.52 30.02
CA HIS A 219 13.60 -39.61 31.43
C HIS A 219 13.76 -41.02 31.94
N GLU A 220 13.23 -42.01 31.25
CA GLU A 220 13.38 -43.44 31.54
C GLU A 220 14.84 -43.89 31.60
N ALA A 221 15.69 -43.32 30.73
CA ALA A 221 17.14 -43.55 30.75
C ALA A 221 17.86 -42.76 31.84
N GLY A 222 17.16 -42.00 32.67
CA GLY A 222 17.74 -41.20 33.75
C GLY A 222 18.57 -40.02 33.24
N LYS A 223 18.44 -39.64 31.96
CA LYS A 223 19.19 -38.53 31.31
C LYS A 223 18.44 -37.20 31.31
N ALA A 224 17.13 -37.12 31.61
CA ALA A 224 16.35 -35.89 31.56
C ALA A 224 16.11 -35.24 32.94
N LEU A 225 16.12 -33.91 32.98
CA LEU A 225 15.70 -33.10 34.12
C LEU A 225 14.78 -32.01 33.64
N PHE A 226 13.70 -31.71 34.37
CA PHE A 226 12.66 -30.78 33.92
C PHE A 226 12.53 -29.58 34.85
N TYR A 227 12.52 -28.38 34.28
CA TYR A 227 12.33 -27.12 34.97
C TYR A 227 11.16 -26.39 34.32
N TRP A 228 9.94 -26.63 34.85
CA TRP A 228 8.73 -26.00 34.38
C TRP A 228 8.55 -24.61 35.00
N ASP A 229 8.06 -23.66 34.24
CA ASP A 229 7.72 -22.34 34.71
C ASP A 229 6.18 -22.17 34.69
N TYR A 230 5.58 -21.84 35.83
CA TYR A 230 4.15 -21.70 35.96
C TYR A 230 3.80 -20.84 37.17
N ASP A 231 2.50 -20.56 37.39
CA ASP A 231 2.01 -19.98 38.63
C ASP A 231 0.82 -20.79 39.18
N THR A 232 0.73 -20.90 40.51
CA THR A 232 -0.34 -21.64 41.17
C THR A 232 -1.72 -21.02 40.92
N PHE A 233 -1.77 -19.74 40.64
CA PHE A 233 -2.98 -19.03 40.29
C PHE A 233 -3.75 -19.72 39.13
N TYR A 234 -3.11 -19.93 37.98
CA TYR A 234 -3.75 -20.55 36.83
C TYR A 234 -3.61 -22.06 36.79
N LEU A 235 -2.71 -22.60 37.61
CA LEU A 235 -2.56 -24.05 37.72
C LEU A 235 -3.68 -24.70 38.55
N ASN A 236 -4.11 -24.06 39.64
CA ASN A 236 -5.09 -24.61 40.57
C ASN A 236 -6.55 -24.34 40.15
N LYS A 237 -6.81 -23.36 39.29
CA LYS A 237 -8.11 -23.08 38.75
C LYS A 237 -8.47 -24.03 37.61
N HIS A 238 -9.65 -24.59 37.61
CA HIS A 238 -10.22 -25.38 36.53
C HIS A 238 -11.51 -24.74 36.01
N PRO A 239 -11.68 -24.65 34.70
CA PRO A 239 -10.73 -24.79 33.60
C PRO A 239 -9.98 -23.47 33.33
N HIS A 240 -8.65 -23.44 33.44
CA HIS A 240 -7.86 -22.28 33.05
C HIS A 240 -6.88 -22.68 31.93
N GLU A 241 -6.98 -22.06 30.75
CA GLU A 241 -6.26 -22.44 29.53
C GLU A 241 -4.74 -22.38 29.71
N ALA A 242 -4.24 -21.35 30.40
CA ALA A 242 -2.81 -21.19 30.66
C ALA A 242 -2.19 -22.35 31.47
N GLY A 243 -2.97 -23.03 32.32
CA GLY A 243 -2.51 -24.14 33.17
C GLY A 243 -2.74 -25.51 32.57
N GLU A 244 -3.47 -25.67 31.49
CA GLU A 244 -3.92 -26.97 30.98
C GLU A 244 -2.77 -27.92 30.67
N PHE A 245 -1.82 -27.49 29.85
CA PHE A 245 -0.69 -28.33 29.43
C PHE A 245 0.34 -28.52 30.53
N ILE A 246 0.57 -27.49 31.35
CA ILE A 246 1.50 -27.58 32.50
C ILE A 246 1.02 -28.62 33.49
N ARG A 247 -0.28 -28.70 33.80
CA ARG A 247 -0.82 -29.76 34.68
C ARG A 247 -0.51 -31.17 34.16
N ARG A 248 -0.69 -31.38 32.86
CA ARG A 248 -0.36 -32.65 32.19
C ARG A 248 1.13 -32.94 32.22
N ASN A 249 1.95 -31.94 31.94
CA ASN A 249 3.40 -32.10 31.94
C ASN A 249 3.96 -32.40 33.34
N LEU A 250 3.50 -31.70 34.38
CA LEU A 250 3.91 -31.96 35.76
C LEU A 250 3.58 -33.38 36.25
N LYS A 251 2.47 -33.94 35.75
CA LYS A 251 2.09 -35.34 36.08
C LYS A 251 3.05 -36.33 35.43
N ASN A 252 3.46 -36.11 34.19
CA ASN A 252 4.29 -37.05 33.42
C ASN A 252 5.80 -36.81 33.65
N PHE A 253 6.18 -35.55 33.85
CA PHE A 253 7.57 -35.10 33.98
C PHE A 253 7.71 -34.19 35.20
N PRO A 254 7.97 -34.71 36.40
CA PRO A 254 8.02 -33.91 37.62
C PRO A 254 9.07 -32.81 37.56
N SER A 255 8.73 -31.61 38.07
CA SER A 255 9.64 -30.46 38.14
C SER A 255 10.74 -30.67 39.18
N GLU A 256 11.95 -30.21 38.88
CA GLU A 256 13.06 -30.15 39.82
C GLU A 256 12.95 -29.02 40.87
N LEU A 257 11.98 -28.08 40.66
CA LEU A 257 11.74 -26.95 41.52
C LEU A 257 10.50 -27.19 42.41
N PRO A 258 10.53 -26.76 43.66
CA PRO A 258 9.39 -26.90 44.56
C PRO A 258 8.23 -25.93 44.16
N PRO A 259 6.96 -26.39 44.33
CA PRO A 259 5.81 -25.57 43.99
C PRO A 259 5.71 -24.22 44.72
N SER A 260 6.35 -24.08 45.88
CA SER A 260 6.35 -22.86 46.70
C SER A 260 7.03 -21.65 46.01
N LEU A 261 7.76 -21.89 44.93
CA LEU A 261 8.39 -20.81 44.14
C LEU A 261 7.45 -20.19 43.06
N PHE A 262 6.23 -20.67 42.95
CA PHE A 262 5.34 -20.34 41.83
C PHE A 262 3.99 -19.75 42.28
N ASP A 263 4.06 -18.76 43.16
CA ASP A 263 2.87 -18.12 43.78
C ASP A 263 2.85 -16.59 43.61
N HIS A 264 3.32 -16.10 42.46
CA HIS A 264 3.52 -14.67 42.25
C HIS A 264 2.23 -13.89 41.91
N LEU A 265 1.29 -14.52 41.18
CA LEU A 265 0.03 -13.89 40.79
C LEU A 265 -0.99 -13.82 41.93
N ASN A 266 -0.81 -14.57 42.99
CA ASN A 266 -1.66 -14.47 44.19
C ASN A 266 -1.28 -13.30 45.11
N HIS A 267 -0.31 -12.47 44.68
CA HIS A 267 0.10 -11.26 45.40
C HIS A 267 -0.30 -9.99 44.61
N PRO A 268 -0.59 -8.86 45.28
CA PRO A 268 -0.97 -7.63 44.64
C PRO A 268 0.17 -7.07 43.77
N LYS A 269 -0.18 -6.53 42.58
CA LYS A 269 0.70 -5.89 41.62
C LYS A 269 0.07 -4.60 41.10
N GLU A 270 0.88 -3.74 40.51
CA GLU A 270 0.36 -2.54 39.82
C GLU A 270 0.00 -2.90 38.38
N ILE A 271 -1.30 -3.16 38.15
CA ILE A 271 -1.81 -3.41 36.81
C ILE A 271 -2.69 -2.27 36.37
N THR A 272 -2.38 -1.71 35.20
CA THR A 272 -3.12 -0.59 34.59
C THR A 272 -3.60 -0.97 33.20
N PHE A 273 -4.90 -0.80 32.94
CA PHE A 273 -5.48 -0.90 31.60
C PHE A 273 -5.71 0.49 31.04
N ILE A 274 -5.31 0.72 29.81
CA ILE A 274 -5.42 2.03 29.16
C ILE A 274 -6.17 1.88 27.84
N GLU A 275 -7.29 2.57 27.73
CA GLU A 275 -8.04 2.71 26.48
C GLU A 275 -7.39 3.75 25.58
N SER A 276 -7.24 3.45 24.31
CA SER A 276 -6.73 4.39 23.31
C SER A 276 -7.63 4.39 22.09
N PRO A 277 -7.93 5.54 21.48
CA PRO A 277 -8.72 5.57 20.26
C PRO A 277 -7.96 4.97 19.07
N THR A 278 -6.62 5.02 19.05
CA THR A 278 -5.79 4.54 17.93
C THR A 278 -4.48 3.91 18.38
N GLU A 279 -3.90 3.06 17.56
CA GLU A 279 -2.55 2.49 17.77
C GLU A 279 -1.47 3.60 17.81
N ASN A 280 -1.61 4.63 16.98
CA ASN A 280 -0.70 5.78 17.01
C ASN A 280 -0.77 6.54 18.36
N GLY A 281 -1.97 6.63 18.96
CA GLY A 281 -2.15 7.17 20.32
C GLY A 281 -1.36 6.39 21.36
N GLN A 282 -1.36 5.05 21.26
CA GLN A 282 -0.56 4.19 22.14
C GLN A 282 0.94 4.42 21.97
N ALA A 283 1.44 4.51 20.74
CA ALA A 283 2.85 4.79 20.47
C ALA A 283 3.26 6.17 21.01
N ARG A 284 2.41 7.19 20.88
CA ARG A 284 2.67 8.54 21.41
C ARG A 284 2.66 8.63 22.93
N TYR A 285 1.96 7.75 23.60
CA TYR A 285 1.98 7.66 25.07
C TYR A 285 3.28 7.01 25.59
N LEU A 286 3.91 6.17 24.79
CA LEU A 286 5.09 5.40 25.19
C LEU A 286 6.24 6.27 25.77
N PRO A 287 6.61 7.45 25.24
CA PRO A 287 7.64 8.30 25.82
C PRO A 287 7.35 8.71 27.26
N GLN A 288 6.09 9.01 27.58
CA GLN A 288 5.68 9.35 28.92
C GLN A 288 5.81 8.14 29.85
N TRP A 289 5.29 6.98 29.42
CA TRP A 289 5.37 5.76 30.20
C TRP A 289 6.83 5.36 30.48
N ILE A 290 7.72 5.46 29.49
CA ILE A 290 9.15 5.15 29.65
C ILE A 290 9.80 6.07 30.67
N ARG A 291 9.58 7.38 30.62
CA ARG A 291 10.14 8.33 31.60
C ARG A 291 9.74 8.01 33.03
N GLU A 292 8.53 7.51 33.21
CA GLU A 292 7.97 7.18 34.55
C GLU A 292 8.38 5.80 35.04
N ASN A 293 8.68 4.84 34.14
CA ASN A 293 8.81 3.43 34.48
C ASN A 293 10.14 2.77 34.04
N LEU A 294 11.03 3.49 33.33
CA LEU A 294 12.35 2.94 32.99
C LEU A 294 13.16 2.72 34.27
N THR A 295 13.62 1.48 34.45
CA THR A 295 14.46 1.11 35.59
C THR A 295 15.92 1.52 35.36
N GLU A 296 16.73 1.66 36.44
CA GLU A 296 18.18 1.90 36.31
C GLU A 296 18.87 0.82 35.47
N ASN A 297 18.40 -0.41 35.60
CA ASN A 297 18.80 -1.54 34.75
C ASN A 297 17.79 -1.67 33.61
N GLU A 298 18.02 -0.93 32.50
CA GLU A 298 17.10 -0.84 31.37
C GLU A 298 16.57 -2.20 30.88
N LYS A 299 17.34 -3.28 31.02
CA LYS A 299 16.92 -4.64 30.60
C LYS A 299 15.75 -5.23 31.39
N GLU A 300 15.41 -4.65 32.56
CA GLU A 300 14.25 -5.05 33.36
C GLU A 300 12.94 -4.43 32.86
N THR A 301 13.03 -3.58 31.82
CA THR A 301 11.89 -2.90 31.21
C THR A 301 11.64 -3.48 29.80
N ALA A 302 10.38 -3.85 29.51
CA ALA A 302 9.99 -4.34 28.21
C ALA A 302 8.79 -3.62 27.61
N VAL A 303 8.86 -3.38 26.31
CA VAL A 303 7.77 -2.94 25.43
C VAL A 303 7.37 -4.14 24.57
N VAL A 304 6.16 -4.63 24.76
CA VAL A 304 5.66 -5.83 24.08
C VAL A 304 4.59 -5.44 23.08
N LEU A 305 4.78 -5.84 21.82
CA LEU A 305 3.86 -5.54 20.73
C LEU A 305 2.99 -6.76 20.43
N CYS A 306 1.68 -6.65 20.65
CA CYS A 306 0.73 -7.68 20.21
C CYS A 306 0.48 -7.55 18.70
N ASN A 307 0.52 -6.32 18.15
CA ASN A 307 0.58 -6.04 16.73
C ASN A 307 2.01 -5.62 16.35
N GLU A 308 2.75 -6.50 15.69
CA GLU A 308 4.14 -6.24 15.28
C GLU A 308 4.29 -5.11 14.26
N ALA A 309 3.19 -4.75 13.55
CA ALA A 309 3.19 -3.61 12.62
C ALA A 309 3.44 -2.26 13.34
N MET A 310 3.22 -2.21 14.66
CA MET A 310 3.52 -1.03 15.47
C MET A 310 5.02 -0.78 15.70
N LEU A 311 5.91 -1.66 15.25
CA LEU A 311 7.34 -1.49 15.49
C LEU A 311 7.85 -0.11 15.04
N GLN A 312 7.53 0.33 13.83
CA GLN A 312 7.95 1.63 13.30
C GLN A 312 7.43 2.83 14.12
N PRO A 313 6.11 2.97 14.38
CA PRO A 313 5.61 4.02 15.26
C PRO A 313 6.27 4.03 16.64
N VAL A 314 6.53 2.85 17.22
CA VAL A 314 7.16 2.71 18.53
C VAL A 314 8.62 3.20 18.48
N LEU A 315 9.41 2.80 17.48
CA LEU A 315 10.80 3.23 17.36
C LEU A 315 10.93 4.74 17.19
N HIS A 316 10.04 5.36 16.39
CA HIS A 316 10.01 6.81 16.20
C HIS A 316 9.47 7.59 17.41
N SER A 317 8.86 6.90 18.38
CA SER A 317 8.31 7.50 19.59
C SER A 317 9.23 7.32 20.81
N LEU A 318 10.38 6.69 20.66
CA LEU A 318 11.29 6.48 21.81
C LEU A 318 11.92 7.79 22.27
N PRO A 319 11.98 8.05 23.59
CA PRO A 319 12.58 9.26 24.13
C PRO A 319 14.12 9.11 24.21
N ASP A 320 14.81 10.25 24.18
CA ASP A 320 16.28 10.34 24.17
C ASP A 320 16.97 9.79 25.44
N ASN A 321 16.21 9.56 26.52
CA ASN A 321 16.76 9.03 27.77
C ASN A 321 16.98 7.51 27.77
N VAL A 322 16.53 6.79 26.75
CA VAL A 322 16.84 5.38 26.56
C VAL A 322 18.21 5.26 25.93
N ARG A 323 19.16 4.67 26.65
CA ARG A 323 20.55 4.55 26.21
C ARG A 323 20.79 3.40 25.25
N HIS A 324 20.17 2.26 25.58
CA HIS A 324 20.31 1.05 24.81
C HIS A 324 18.96 0.41 24.59
N ILE A 325 18.74 -0.11 23.41
CA ILE A 325 17.52 -0.79 23.02
C ILE A 325 17.89 -2.11 22.32
N ASN A 326 17.19 -3.16 22.66
CA ASN A 326 17.26 -4.42 21.97
C ASN A 326 15.91 -4.72 21.30
N ILE A 327 15.92 -4.81 19.98
CA ILE A 327 14.73 -5.13 19.18
C ILE A 327 14.84 -6.60 18.78
N THR A 328 13.86 -7.37 19.20
CA THR A 328 13.89 -8.83 18.98
C THR A 328 13.13 -9.27 17.75
N MET A 329 12.19 -8.44 17.31
CA MET A 329 11.46 -8.67 16.07
C MET A 329 12.33 -8.30 14.87
N GLY A 330 12.21 -9.06 13.80
CA GLY A 330 12.89 -8.71 12.56
C GLY A 330 12.21 -7.53 11.87
N PHE A 331 13.00 -6.66 11.22
CA PHE A 331 12.47 -5.62 10.35
C PHE A 331 11.86 -6.26 9.09
N PRO A 332 10.60 -5.98 8.73
CA PRO A 332 10.00 -6.57 7.53
C PRO A 332 10.76 -6.18 6.26
N LEU A 333 11.22 -7.16 5.49
CA LEU A 333 11.89 -6.91 4.22
C LEU A 333 11.02 -6.11 3.25
N SER A 334 9.69 -6.31 3.30
CA SER A 334 8.69 -5.59 2.50
C SER A 334 8.69 -4.07 2.69
N GLN A 335 9.23 -3.56 3.80
CA GLN A 335 9.35 -2.13 4.09
C GLN A 335 10.72 -1.54 3.68
N THR A 336 11.52 -2.28 2.93
CA THR A 336 12.85 -1.84 2.50
C THR A 336 12.89 -1.42 1.03
N PRO A 337 13.80 -0.49 0.66
CA PRO A 337 14.03 -0.14 -0.74
C PRO A 337 14.46 -1.34 -1.60
N ALA A 338 15.14 -2.33 -1.03
CA ALA A 338 15.57 -3.53 -1.76
C ALA A 338 14.37 -4.37 -2.25
N TYR A 339 13.35 -4.52 -1.41
CA TYR A 339 12.12 -5.20 -1.80
C TYR A 339 11.34 -4.44 -2.87
N SER A 340 11.12 -3.13 -2.65
CA SER A 340 10.39 -2.30 -3.62
C SER A 340 11.09 -2.30 -4.97
N PHE A 341 12.42 -2.26 -5.00
CA PHE A 341 13.20 -2.31 -6.23
C PHE A 341 13.02 -3.60 -7.01
N VAL A 342 13.16 -4.76 -6.35
CA VAL A 342 12.93 -6.06 -6.98
C VAL A 342 11.51 -6.18 -7.50
N LYS A 343 10.52 -5.76 -6.71
CA LYS A 343 9.11 -5.77 -7.11
C LYS A 343 8.89 -4.90 -8.35
N THR A 344 9.38 -3.66 -8.36
CA THR A 344 9.22 -2.74 -9.50
C THR A 344 9.90 -3.26 -10.77
N LEU A 345 11.08 -3.90 -10.66
CA LEU A 345 11.74 -4.52 -11.81
C LEU A 345 10.97 -5.74 -12.34
N LEU A 346 10.39 -6.54 -11.47
CA LEU A 346 9.51 -7.65 -11.87
C LEU A 346 8.27 -7.13 -12.60
N GLU A 347 7.63 -6.09 -12.08
CA GLU A 347 6.48 -5.43 -12.70
C GLU A 347 6.84 -4.85 -14.07
N LEU A 348 8.00 -4.19 -14.20
CA LEU A 348 8.50 -3.67 -15.47
C LEU A 348 8.63 -4.76 -16.55
N HIS A 349 9.28 -5.87 -16.22
CA HIS A 349 9.57 -6.91 -17.22
C HIS A 349 8.40 -7.85 -17.51
N ILE A 350 7.49 -8.07 -16.55
CA ILE A 350 6.39 -9.03 -16.68
C ILE A 350 5.10 -8.36 -17.11
N ALA A 351 4.72 -7.22 -16.50
CA ALA A 351 3.51 -6.49 -16.82
C ALA A 351 3.77 -5.28 -17.73
N GLY A 352 4.88 -4.57 -17.51
CA GLY A 352 5.21 -3.34 -18.22
C GLY A 352 5.74 -3.53 -19.63
N TYR A 353 6.34 -4.69 -19.97
CA TYR A 353 6.86 -4.96 -21.31
C TYR A 353 5.86 -5.71 -22.17
N ASN A 354 5.51 -5.13 -23.31
CA ASN A 354 4.65 -5.78 -24.29
C ASN A 354 5.50 -6.40 -25.41
N SER A 355 5.64 -7.71 -25.39
CA SER A 355 6.45 -8.47 -26.36
C SER A 355 5.96 -8.36 -27.83
N ARG A 356 4.66 -8.08 -28.06
CA ARG A 356 4.12 -7.92 -29.42
C ARG A 356 4.52 -6.58 -30.04
N SER A 357 4.55 -5.50 -29.26
CA SER A 357 4.91 -4.16 -29.72
C SER A 357 6.39 -3.85 -29.51
N GLY A 358 7.11 -4.61 -28.68
CA GLY A 358 8.49 -4.35 -28.29
C GLY A 358 8.67 -3.09 -27.43
N ARG A 359 7.63 -2.65 -26.71
CA ARG A 359 7.60 -1.39 -25.97
C ARG A 359 7.27 -1.60 -24.52
N TYR A 360 7.76 -0.68 -23.67
CA TYR A 360 7.42 -0.60 -22.26
C TYR A 360 6.23 0.34 -22.01
N GLN A 361 5.54 0.16 -20.90
CA GLN A 361 4.55 1.13 -20.39
C GLN A 361 5.24 2.22 -19.58
N PHE A 362 4.81 3.46 -19.76
CA PHE A 362 5.41 4.63 -19.10
C PHE A 362 5.39 4.54 -17.57
N ALA A 363 4.27 4.09 -16.99
CA ALA A 363 4.11 4.04 -15.53
C ALA A 363 5.18 3.17 -14.86
N GLU A 364 5.43 1.97 -15.41
CA GLU A 364 6.44 1.04 -14.88
C GLU A 364 7.85 1.55 -15.13
N VAL A 365 8.11 2.17 -16.28
CA VAL A 365 9.41 2.80 -16.57
C VAL A 365 9.71 3.92 -15.58
N ILE A 366 8.76 4.84 -15.36
CA ILE A 366 8.94 5.94 -14.42
C ILE A 366 9.12 5.44 -12.98
N SER A 367 8.39 4.39 -12.60
CA SER A 367 8.55 3.78 -11.27
C SER A 367 9.98 3.26 -11.06
N VAL A 368 10.60 2.67 -12.08
CA VAL A 368 12.01 2.23 -12.04
C VAL A 368 12.95 3.44 -12.04
N LEU A 369 12.76 4.43 -12.93
CA LEU A 369 13.65 5.60 -13.04
C LEU A 369 13.66 6.45 -11.76
N LYS A 370 12.51 6.62 -11.09
CA LYS A 370 12.38 7.36 -9.82
C LYS A 370 12.91 6.60 -8.61
N HIS A 371 13.14 5.30 -8.75
CA HIS A 371 13.61 4.50 -7.61
C HIS A 371 15.01 4.94 -7.15
N PRO A 372 15.27 5.13 -5.83
CA PRO A 372 16.56 5.59 -5.31
C PRO A 372 17.75 4.75 -5.79
N TYR A 373 17.57 3.43 -5.92
CA TYR A 373 18.65 2.56 -6.41
C TYR A 373 18.95 2.74 -7.90
N THR A 374 17.97 3.08 -8.72
CA THR A 374 18.22 3.43 -10.13
C THR A 374 19.02 4.73 -10.23
N GLN A 375 18.67 5.74 -9.43
CA GLN A 375 19.41 6.99 -9.39
C GLN A 375 20.83 6.83 -8.84
N LEU A 376 21.04 5.84 -7.95
CA LEU A 376 22.37 5.45 -7.49
C LEU A 376 23.20 4.77 -8.59
N LEU A 377 22.55 3.94 -9.42
CA LEU A 377 23.20 3.19 -10.50
C LEU A 377 23.56 4.06 -11.72
N SER A 378 22.72 5.06 -12.05
CA SER A 378 22.84 5.88 -13.25
C SER A 378 22.52 7.34 -12.99
N GLY A 379 23.45 8.23 -13.37
CA GLY A 379 23.23 9.68 -13.40
C GLY A 379 22.28 10.13 -14.52
N GLU A 380 22.02 9.28 -15.52
CA GLU A 380 21.12 9.57 -16.64
C GLU A 380 19.64 9.25 -16.31
N ALA A 381 19.34 8.63 -15.17
CA ALA A 381 17.98 8.24 -14.80
C ALA A 381 17.03 9.44 -14.64
N ALA A 382 17.44 10.50 -13.93
CA ALA A 382 16.62 11.69 -13.73
C ALA A 382 16.47 12.55 -15.01
N PRO A 383 17.53 12.78 -15.83
CA PRO A 383 17.37 13.40 -17.16
C PRO A 383 16.43 12.63 -18.08
N LEU A 384 16.52 11.31 -18.12
CA LEU A 384 15.65 10.46 -18.93
C LEU A 384 14.19 10.52 -18.45
N GLU A 385 13.96 10.44 -17.16
CA GLU A 385 12.61 10.60 -16.57
C GLU A 385 11.96 11.92 -17.00
N LYS A 386 12.72 13.01 -16.89
CA LYS A 386 12.26 14.35 -17.29
C LYS A 386 11.95 14.39 -18.79
N GLU A 387 12.83 13.88 -19.65
CA GLU A 387 12.62 13.85 -21.10
C GLU A 387 11.37 13.06 -21.49
N LEU A 388 11.17 11.85 -20.92
CA LEU A 388 10.01 11.01 -21.20
C LEU A 388 8.71 11.70 -20.77
N THR A 389 8.74 12.41 -19.63
CA THR A 389 7.60 13.16 -19.11
C THR A 389 7.27 14.37 -20.00
N GLU A 390 8.27 15.20 -20.36
CA GLU A 390 8.08 16.37 -21.20
C GLU A 390 7.59 16.02 -22.62
N LYS A 391 8.05 14.89 -23.17
CA LYS A 391 7.67 14.41 -24.50
C LYS A 391 6.44 13.50 -24.50
N ASN A 392 5.76 13.27 -23.37
CA ASN A 392 4.62 12.35 -23.24
C ASN A 392 4.86 10.99 -23.91
N ARG A 393 6.02 10.38 -23.64
CA ARG A 393 6.41 9.09 -24.22
C ARG A 393 5.75 7.92 -23.49
N PHE A 394 4.45 7.67 -23.74
CA PHE A 394 3.64 6.62 -23.07
C PHE A 394 4.12 5.19 -23.33
N TYR A 395 4.78 4.94 -24.43
CA TYR A 395 5.24 3.61 -24.83
C TYR A 395 6.68 3.67 -25.36
N PRO A 396 7.68 3.93 -24.49
CA PRO A 396 9.07 4.01 -24.94
C PRO A 396 9.60 2.66 -25.42
N LEU A 397 10.51 2.72 -26.38
CA LEU A 397 11.29 1.55 -26.86
C LEU A 397 12.46 1.28 -25.90
N PRO A 398 12.94 0.03 -25.80
CA PRO A 398 14.16 -0.27 -25.04
C PRO A 398 15.35 0.61 -25.44
N SER A 399 15.56 0.84 -26.73
CA SER A 399 16.64 1.69 -27.26
C SER A 399 16.55 3.16 -26.83
N GLU A 400 15.38 3.67 -26.47
CA GLU A 400 15.20 5.02 -25.93
C GLU A 400 15.58 5.09 -24.44
N LEU A 401 15.56 3.96 -23.74
CA LEU A 401 15.80 3.83 -22.30
C LEU A 401 17.26 3.45 -21.96
N GLU A 402 17.94 2.76 -22.86
CA GLU A 402 19.30 2.22 -22.68
C GLU A 402 20.38 3.31 -22.91
N ARG A 403 20.36 4.39 -22.08
CA ARG A 403 21.27 5.54 -22.24
C ARG A 403 22.70 5.27 -21.76
N ASP A 404 22.87 4.39 -20.78
CA ASP A 404 24.13 3.94 -20.25
C ASP A 404 24.11 2.45 -19.92
N GLU A 405 25.24 1.89 -19.44
CA GLU A 405 25.36 0.46 -19.13
C GLU A 405 24.40 0.02 -18.02
N ALA A 406 24.18 0.87 -17.00
CA ALA A 406 23.27 0.57 -15.89
C ALA A 406 21.81 0.57 -16.36
N LEU A 407 21.37 1.57 -17.12
CA LEU A 407 20.03 1.63 -17.68
C LEU A 407 19.80 0.51 -18.71
N SER A 408 20.82 0.17 -19.50
CA SER A 408 20.74 -0.98 -20.40
C SER A 408 20.52 -2.30 -19.63
N LEU A 409 21.18 -2.49 -18.49
CA LEU A 409 20.96 -3.65 -17.62
C LEU A 409 19.53 -3.70 -17.07
N LEU A 410 18.94 -2.53 -16.73
CA LEU A 410 17.59 -2.42 -16.18
C LEU A 410 16.51 -2.64 -17.26
N PHE A 411 16.67 -2.07 -18.46
CA PHE A 411 15.60 -1.97 -19.46
C PHE A 411 15.73 -2.95 -20.65
N LYS A 412 16.81 -3.70 -20.76
CA LYS A 412 16.91 -4.74 -21.79
C LYS A 412 15.85 -5.82 -21.55
N PRO A 413 14.98 -6.14 -22.51
CA PRO A 413 13.94 -7.16 -22.33
C PRO A 413 14.52 -8.53 -21.95
N CYS A 414 13.79 -9.26 -21.10
CA CYS A 414 14.11 -10.64 -20.71
C CYS A 414 13.19 -11.62 -21.43
N SER A 415 13.74 -12.73 -21.90
CA SER A 415 12.99 -13.75 -22.67
C SER A 415 12.32 -14.80 -21.75
N HIS A 416 12.88 -15.06 -20.57
CA HIS A 416 12.38 -16.09 -19.64
C HIS A 416 12.80 -15.80 -18.18
N ASN A 417 12.12 -16.47 -17.24
CA ASN A 417 12.29 -16.26 -15.81
C ASN A 417 13.73 -16.46 -15.33
N LEU A 418 14.47 -17.42 -15.86
CA LEU A 418 15.86 -17.70 -15.47
C LEU A 418 16.77 -16.51 -15.78
N GLU A 419 16.64 -15.92 -16.99
CA GLU A 419 17.38 -14.73 -17.41
C GLU A 419 17.04 -13.52 -16.52
N LEU A 420 15.74 -13.32 -16.26
CA LEU A 420 15.27 -12.24 -15.38
C LEU A 420 15.84 -12.39 -13.97
N CYS A 421 15.80 -13.60 -13.42
CA CYS A 421 16.30 -13.88 -12.06
C CYS A 421 17.82 -13.62 -11.94
N LYS A 422 18.60 -14.06 -12.93
CA LYS A 422 20.04 -13.78 -13.01
C LYS A 422 20.32 -12.28 -13.06
N ARG A 423 19.58 -11.56 -13.90
CA ARG A 423 19.71 -10.10 -14.04
C ARG A 423 19.37 -9.36 -12.74
N LEU A 424 18.30 -9.75 -12.05
CA LEU A 424 17.96 -9.21 -10.73
C LEU A 424 19.10 -9.40 -9.73
N ALA A 425 19.72 -10.58 -9.72
CA ALA A 425 20.89 -10.84 -8.86
C ALA A 425 22.08 -9.94 -9.19
N ASP A 426 22.38 -9.76 -10.48
CA ASP A 426 23.47 -8.92 -10.96
C ASP A 426 23.23 -7.43 -10.61
N ILE A 427 21.99 -6.94 -10.78
CA ILE A 427 21.59 -5.59 -10.41
C ILE A 427 21.75 -5.37 -8.89
N LEU A 428 21.21 -6.27 -8.07
CA LEU A 428 21.34 -6.18 -6.60
C LEU A 428 22.79 -6.16 -6.15
N LYS A 429 23.65 -6.94 -6.79
CA LYS A 429 25.08 -6.96 -6.53
C LYS A 429 25.74 -5.61 -6.86
N GLN A 430 25.40 -4.99 -7.99
CA GLN A 430 25.91 -3.67 -8.36
C GLN A 430 25.43 -2.59 -7.38
N VAL A 431 24.14 -2.59 -7.03
CA VAL A 431 23.59 -1.68 -6.00
C VAL A 431 24.35 -1.83 -4.69
N ALA A 432 24.56 -3.06 -4.21
CA ALA A 432 25.28 -3.32 -2.97
C ALA A 432 26.74 -2.82 -3.00
N GLN A 433 27.42 -2.94 -4.15
CA GLN A 433 28.78 -2.44 -4.32
C GLN A 433 28.86 -0.91 -4.27
N LEU A 434 27.93 -0.22 -4.94
CA LEU A 434 27.85 1.24 -4.95
C LEU A 434 27.43 1.78 -3.58
N TYR A 435 26.41 1.18 -2.98
CA TYR A 435 25.94 1.54 -1.64
C TYR A 435 27.07 1.42 -0.59
N ARG A 436 27.87 0.35 -0.66
CA ARG A 436 29.06 0.18 0.21
C ARG A 436 30.10 1.28 0.05
N LYS A 437 30.31 1.80 -1.18
CA LYS A 437 31.26 2.89 -1.44
C LYS A 437 30.79 4.21 -0.86
N GLN A 438 29.49 4.51 -0.94
CA GLN A 438 28.92 5.76 -0.39
C GLN A 438 28.87 5.77 1.13
N ALA A 439 28.49 4.65 1.74
CA ALA A 439 28.31 4.53 3.19
C ALA A 439 29.60 4.30 3.99
N ALA A 440 30.78 4.37 3.36
CA ALA A 440 32.06 4.21 4.06
C ALA A 440 32.36 5.32 5.07
N SER A 441 31.55 6.40 5.09
CA SER A 441 31.73 7.58 5.97
C SER A 441 30.73 7.68 7.13
N THR A 442 29.68 6.85 7.18
CA THR A 442 28.64 6.90 8.20
C THR A 442 28.39 5.52 8.81
N SER A 443 28.50 5.42 10.14
CA SER A 443 28.14 4.21 10.91
C SER A 443 26.71 4.35 11.42
N ASP A 444 25.72 4.45 10.51
CA ASP A 444 24.32 4.54 10.87
C ASP A 444 23.68 3.13 10.93
N ALA A 445 22.83 2.89 11.93
CA ALA A 445 22.08 1.64 12.10
C ALA A 445 21.16 1.35 10.91
N LEU A 446 20.61 2.38 10.27
CA LEU A 446 19.80 2.26 9.06
C LEU A 446 20.62 1.77 7.86
N ASP A 447 21.87 2.22 7.72
CA ASP A 447 22.76 1.74 6.67
C ASP A 447 23.03 0.23 6.79
N GLN A 448 23.24 -0.25 8.01
CA GLN A 448 23.41 -1.67 8.26
C GLN A 448 22.18 -2.47 7.88
N LEU A 449 20.98 -1.99 8.28
CA LEU A 449 19.71 -2.61 7.93
C LEU A 449 19.51 -2.72 6.41
N TYR A 450 19.82 -1.65 5.65
CA TYR A 450 19.67 -1.67 4.20
C TYR A 450 20.68 -2.59 3.50
N ARG A 451 21.89 -2.72 4.02
CA ARG A 451 22.88 -3.72 3.52
C ARG A 451 22.40 -5.14 3.75
N GLU A 452 21.86 -5.43 4.93
CA GLU A 452 21.25 -6.72 5.24
C GLU A 452 20.03 -7.00 4.36
N ALA A 453 19.21 -5.96 4.08
CA ALA A 453 18.08 -6.06 3.16
C ALA A 453 18.52 -6.45 1.74
N LEU A 454 19.57 -5.79 1.22
CA LEU A 454 20.16 -6.13 -0.09
C LEU A 454 20.70 -7.56 -0.11
N PHE A 455 21.44 -7.95 0.94
CA PHE A 455 21.98 -9.31 1.04
C PHE A 455 20.87 -10.36 1.12
N LYS A 456 19.82 -10.12 1.92
CA LYS A 456 18.68 -11.01 2.04
C LYS A 456 17.92 -11.14 0.71
N SER A 457 17.66 -10.01 0.04
CA SER A 457 17.02 -9.98 -1.28
C SER A 457 17.85 -10.75 -2.31
N PHE A 458 19.15 -10.50 -2.36
CA PHE A 458 20.08 -11.23 -3.25
C PHE A 458 20.07 -12.73 -2.98
N THR A 459 20.10 -13.14 -1.71
CA THR A 459 20.07 -14.56 -1.34
C THR A 459 18.78 -15.23 -1.78
N MET A 460 17.63 -14.54 -1.63
CA MET A 460 16.33 -15.05 -2.06
C MET A 460 16.23 -15.17 -3.59
N VAL A 461 16.67 -14.14 -4.32
CA VAL A 461 16.71 -14.17 -5.79
C VAL A 461 17.59 -15.31 -6.29
N ASN A 462 18.79 -15.49 -5.69
CA ASN A 462 19.67 -16.60 -6.07
C ASN A 462 19.07 -17.98 -5.76
N ARG A 463 18.31 -18.11 -4.67
CA ARG A 463 17.59 -19.34 -4.36
C ARG A 463 16.58 -19.68 -5.46
N PHE A 464 15.79 -18.69 -5.90
CA PHE A 464 14.88 -18.88 -7.03
C PHE A 464 15.62 -19.17 -8.35
N HIS A 465 16.77 -18.52 -8.56
CA HIS A 465 17.63 -18.83 -9.72
C HIS A 465 18.05 -20.31 -9.73
N ALA A 466 18.51 -20.85 -8.60
CA ALA A 466 18.89 -22.25 -8.48
C ALA A 466 17.72 -23.21 -8.75
N LEU A 467 16.51 -22.91 -8.26
CA LEU A 467 15.30 -23.71 -8.52
C LEU A 467 14.87 -23.68 -9.98
N LEU A 468 15.05 -22.55 -10.67
CA LEU A 468 14.79 -22.43 -12.11
C LEU A 468 15.84 -23.16 -12.95
N GLU A 469 17.11 -23.11 -12.53
CA GLU A 469 18.23 -23.76 -13.20
C GLU A 469 18.16 -25.29 -13.08
N SER A 470 17.80 -25.81 -11.90
CA SER A 470 17.57 -27.25 -11.67
C SER A 470 16.27 -27.77 -12.30
N LYS A 471 15.42 -26.88 -12.85
CA LYS A 471 14.07 -27.19 -13.36
C LYS A 471 13.09 -27.72 -12.28
N ASP A 472 13.38 -27.48 -11.03
CA ASP A 472 12.44 -27.79 -9.94
C ASP A 472 11.26 -26.82 -9.95
N LEU A 473 11.45 -25.59 -10.45
CA LEU A 473 10.44 -24.55 -10.55
C LEU A 473 10.20 -24.17 -12.04
N GLU A 474 9.21 -24.78 -12.67
CA GLU A 474 8.76 -24.42 -14.01
C GLU A 474 7.40 -23.71 -13.93
N VAL A 475 7.40 -22.39 -14.04
CA VAL A 475 6.20 -21.54 -13.89
C VAL A 475 6.15 -20.44 -14.93
N GLN A 476 4.92 -19.95 -15.19
CA GLN A 476 4.70 -18.77 -16.02
C GLN A 476 5.26 -17.51 -15.34
N PRO A 477 5.65 -16.45 -16.11
CA PRO A 477 6.20 -15.22 -15.54
C PRO A 477 5.33 -14.57 -14.46
N ALA A 478 4.00 -14.55 -14.65
CA ALA A 478 3.08 -13.99 -13.65
C ALA A 478 3.10 -14.77 -12.34
N THR A 479 3.22 -16.09 -12.38
CA THR A 479 3.35 -16.95 -11.19
C THR A 479 4.70 -16.74 -10.53
N PHE A 480 5.79 -16.69 -11.32
CA PHE A 480 7.13 -16.39 -10.82
C PHE A 480 7.14 -15.07 -10.03
N HIS A 481 6.52 -14.01 -10.58
CA HIS A 481 6.38 -12.73 -9.90
C HIS A 481 5.66 -12.89 -8.54
N ARG A 482 4.48 -13.50 -8.52
CA ARG A 482 3.69 -13.68 -7.29
C ARG A 482 4.44 -14.48 -6.22
N LEU A 483 5.10 -15.57 -6.62
CA LEU A 483 5.86 -16.41 -5.68
C LEU A 483 7.06 -15.67 -5.09
N LEU A 484 7.89 -15.03 -5.92
CA LEU A 484 9.06 -14.32 -5.44
C LEU A 484 8.67 -13.15 -4.53
N VAL A 485 7.68 -12.34 -4.94
CA VAL A 485 7.15 -11.23 -4.14
C VAL A 485 6.58 -11.72 -2.81
N ARG A 486 5.81 -12.83 -2.80
CA ARG A 486 5.24 -13.42 -1.58
C ARG A 486 6.34 -13.88 -0.62
N VAL A 487 7.30 -14.65 -1.11
CA VAL A 487 8.39 -15.16 -0.27
C VAL A 487 9.24 -14.01 0.30
N MET A 488 9.49 -12.97 -0.50
CA MET A 488 10.20 -11.78 -0.02
C MET A 488 9.37 -10.96 0.97
N SER A 489 8.05 -10.88 0.80
CA SER A 489 7.18 -10.08 1.67
C SER A 489 7.03 -10.66 3.09
N THR A 490 7.18 -11.98 3.23
CA THR A 490 7.14 -12.66 4.54
C THR A 490 8.49 -12.70 5.24
N ALA A 491 9.56 -12.31 4.56
CA ALA A 491 10.90 -12.31 5.13
C ALA A 491 11.13 -11.12 6.06
N SER A 492 11.90 -11.34 7.11
CA SER A 492 12.36 -10.30 8.02
C SER A 492 13.88 -10.26 8.11
N ILE A 493 14.40 -9.09 8.45
CA ILE A 493 15.82 -8.81 8.65
C ILE A 493 16.06 -8.71 10.15
N PRO A 494 16.93 -9.53 10.75
CA PRO A 494 17.22 -9.42 12.18
C PRO A 494 17.93 -8.09 12.47
N PHE A 495 17.56 -7.43 13.55
CA PHE A 495 18.37 -6.34 14.08
C PHE A 495 19.62 -6.93 14.75
N HIS A 496 20.78 -6.37 14.41
CA HIS A 496 22.02 -6.72 15.07
C HIS A 496 22.20 -5.85 16.32
N GLY A 497 21.97 -6.44 17.49
CA GLY A 497 22.18 -5.83 18.80
C GLY A 497 22.69 -6.89 19.78
N GLU A 498 23.24 -6.44 20.90
CA GLU A 498 23.54 -7.37 21.99
C GLU A 498 22.25 -7.76 22.71
N PRO A 499 21.78 -9.02 22.61
CA PRO A 499 20.41 -9.40 23.01
C PRO A 499 20.09 -9.24 24.50
N ALA A 500 21.10 -9.06 25.34
CA ALA A 500 20.96 -8.94 26.80
C ALA A 500 21.22 -7.52 27.33
N ILE A 501 21.28 -6.51 26.45
CA ILE A 501 21.56 -5.12 26.84
C ILE A 501 20.39 -4.21 26.49
N GLY A 502 20.09 -3.27 27.39
CA GLY A 502 19.10 -2.23 27.19
C GLY A 502 17.64 -2.66 27.31
N MET A 503 16.75 -1.70 27.12
CA MET A 503 15.30 -1.90 27.13
C MET A 503 14.89 -2.86 25.99
N GLN A 504 13.99 -3.78 26.28
CA GLN A 504 13.59 -4.82 25.34
C GLN A 504 12.32 -4.40 24.58
N VAL A 505 12.37 -4.39 23.25
CA VAL A 505 11.18 -4.23 22.37
C VAL A 505 10.95 -5.54 21.62
N MET A 506 9.80 -6.19 21.86
CA MET A 506 9.58 -7.55 21.42
C MET A 506 8.11 -7.87 21.13
N GLY A 507 7.88 -8.88 20.30
CA GLY A 507 6.56 -9.48 20.15
C GLY A 507 6.21 -10.39 21.34
N VAL A 508 4.93 -10.75 21.45
CA VAL A 508 4.45 -11.60 22.58
C VAL A 508 5.18 -12.94 22.63
N LEU A 509 5.44 -13.56 21.48
CA LEU A 509 6.08 -14.88 21.41
C LEU A 509 7.59 -14.83 21.74
N GLU A 510 8.23 -13.69 21.62
CA GLU A 510 9.64 -13.51 21.99
C GLU A 510 9.84 -13.32 23.50
N THR A 511 8.79 -13.05 24.27
CA THR A 511 8.85 -12.94 25.75
C THR A 511 9.08 -14.27 26.48
N ARG A 512 9.16 -15.38 25.73
CA ARG A 512 9.34 -16.73 26.28
C ARG A 512 10.55 -16.82 27.19
N ASN A 513 10.31 -17.31 28.41
CA ASN A 513 11.35 -17.54 29.43
C ASN A 513 12.11 -16.29 29.90
N LEU A 514 11.54 -15.08 29.63
CA LEU A 514 12.12 -13.82 30.08
C LEU A 514 11.21 -13.17 31.13
N ASP A 515 11.81 -12.57 32.14
CA ASP A 515 11.14 -11.85 33.20
C ASP A 515 11.50 -10.37 33.15
N PHE A 516 10.49 -9.52 33.37
CA PHE A 516 10.66 -8.08 33.39
C PHE A 516 10.01 -7.52 34.65
N ARG A 517 10.61 -6.48 35.21
CA ARG A 517 10.08 -5.77 36.36
C ARG A 517 8.94 -4.82 35.96
N HIS A 518 9.14 -4.08 34.86
CA HIS A 518 8.15 -3.20 34.29
C HIS A 518 7.86 -3.60 32.84
N VAL A 519 6.59 -3.76 32.52
CA VAL A 519 6.16 -4.18 31.19
C VAL A 519 4.99 -3.34 30.69
N ILE A 520 5.06 -2.92 29.44
CA ILE A 520 3.97 -2.31 28.70
C ILE A 520 3.64 -3.19 27.48
N LEU A 521 2.36 -3.52 27.34
CA LEU A 521 1.84 -4.26 26.19
C LEU A 521 0.99 -3.31 25.35
N LEU A 522 1.25 -3.25 24.04
CA LEU A 522 0.53 -2.43 23.09
C LEU A 522 -0.37 -3.29 22.20
N SER A 523 -1.52 -2.77 21.79
CA SER A 523 -2.54 -3.42 20.96
C SER A 523 -3.06 -4.74 21.56
N VAL A 524 -3.37 -4.74 22.85
CA VAL A 524 -3.93 -5.91 23.57
C VAL A 524 -5.42 -6.06 23.23
N ASN A 525 -5.71 -6.21 21.93
CA ASN A 525 -7.07 -6.33 21.41
C ASN A 525 -7.43 -7.78 21.12
N GLU A 526 -8.71 -8.09 21.15
CA GLU A 526 -9.23 -9.37 20.67
C GLU A 526 -8.88 -9.55 19.18
N GLY A 527 -8.37 -10.70 18.81
CA GLY A 527 -7.87 -10.97 17.47
C GLY A 527 -6.38 -10.64 17.24
N GLN A 528 -5.77 -9.81 18.09
CA GLN A 528 -4.31 -9.61 18.15
C GLN A 528 -3.70 -10.45 19.27
N LEU A 529 -4.36 -10.54 20.41
CA LEU A 529 -3.99 -11.42 21.54
C LEU A 529 -5.25 -12.05 22.17
N PRO A 530 -5.54 -13.34 21.93
CA PRO A 530 -4.83 -14.25 21.04
C PRO A 530 -4.95 -13.82 19.57
N LYS A 531 -3.91 -14.11 18.78
CA LYS A 531 -3.95 -13.80 17.34
C LYS A 531 -5.05 -14.64 16.69
N ALA A 532 -6.03 -13.96 16.09
CA ALA A 532 -7.03 -14.61 15.27
C ALA A 532 -6.36 -15.05 13.96
N GLY A 533 -6.00 -16.30 13.86
CA GLY A 533 -5.46 -16.89 12.64
C GLY A 533 -6.30 -18.08 12.27
N GLY A 534 -7.08 -17.98 11.21
CA GLY A 534 -7.49 -19.16 10.49
C GLY A 534 -6.28 -19.73 9.79
N ASP A 535 -5.49 -20.59 10.44
CA ASP A 535 -4.61 -21.44 9.67
C ASP A 535 -5.52 -22.29 8.79
N ALA A 536 -5.47 -21.98 7.48
CA ALA A 536 -6.12 -22.82 6.51
C ALA A 536 -5.55 -24.23 6.67
N SER A 537 -6.40 -25.20 6.93
CA SER A 537 -6.04 -26.61 7.07
C SER A 537 -6.98 -27.43 6.23
N PHE A 538 -6.44 -28.42 5.58
CA PHE A 538 -7.23 -29.41 4.86
C PHE A 538 -7.91 -30.39 5.80
N ILE A 539 -7.31 -30.62 6.99
CA ILE A 539 -7.81 -31.53 8.00
C ILE A 539 -8.78 -30.78 8.93
N PRO A 540 -10.10 -31.11 8.92
CA PRO A 540 -11.08 -30.45 9.76
C PRO A 540 -10.77 -30.55 11.27
N TYR A 541 -11.24 -29.56 12.03
CA TYR A 541 -11.04 -29.45 13.48
C TYR A 541 -11.37 -30.72 14.25
N ASN A 542 -12.50 -31.35 13.91
CA ASN A 542 -12.96 -32.56 14.62
C ASN A 542 -12.01 -33.77 14.40
N LEU A 543 -11.47 -33.90 13.17
CA LEU A 543 -10.48 -34.93 12.87
C LEU A 543 -9.15 -34.61 13.57
N ARG A 544 -8.69 -33.35 13.55
CA ARG A 544 -7.49 -32.93 14.30
C ARG A 544 -7.62 -33.31 15.77
N LYS A 545 -8.77 -33.03 16.39
CA LYS A 545 -9.05 -33.36 17.79
C LYS A 545 -9.08 -34.86 18.02
N ALA A 546 -9.73 -35.63 17.13
CA ALA A 546 -9.81 -37.09 17.24
C ALA A 546 -8.45 -37.78 17.14
N PHE A 547 -7.56 -37.31 16.29
CA PHE A 547 -6.22 -37.85 16.08
C PHE A 547 -5.13 -37.17 16.93
N GLY A 548 -5.52 -36.34 17.92
CA GLY A 548 -4.58 -35.70 18.84
C GLY A 548 -3.64 -34.67 18.19
N MET A 549 -4.04 -34.13 17.05
CA MET A 549 -3.29 -33.07 16.33
C MET A 549 -3.51 -31.71 16.97
N THR A 550 -2.69 -30.72 16.60
CA THR A 550 -2.80 -29.35 17.08
C THR A 550 -4.12 -28.71 16.63
N THR A 551 -4.88 -28.16 17.57
CA THR A 551 -6.14 -27.43 17.33
C THR A 551 -6.00 -25.96 17.70
N ILE A 552 -7.02 -25.15 17.40
CA ILE A 552 -7.07 -23.75 17.81
C ILE A 552 -7.02 -23.59 19.34
N ASP A 553 -7.56 -24.57 20.10
CA ASP A 553 -7.54 -24.56 21.56
C ASP A 553 -6.10 -24.61 22.09
N HIS A 554 -5.22 -25.40 21.45
CA HIS A 554 -3.79 -25.45 21.78
C HIS A 554 -3.15 -24.06 21.58
N LYS A 555 -3.48 -23.37 20.50
CA LYS A 555 -2.93 -22.03 20.22
C LYS A 555 -3.42 -21.00 21.23
N ILE A 556 -4.71 -21.02 21.56
CA ILE A 556 -5.28 -20.13 22.59
C ILE A 556 -4.58 -20.38 23.93
N ALA A 557 -4.38 -21.64 24.34
CA ALA A 557 -3.69 -21.99 25.57
C ALA A 557 -2.22 -21.53 25.60
N VAL A 558 -1.52 -21.58 24.45
CA VAL A 558 -0.15 -21.04 24.32
C VAL A 558 -0.13 -19.54 24.56
N TYR A 559 -1.03 -18.78 23.92
CA TYR A 559 -1.12 -17.33 24.12
C TYR A 559 -1.55 -16.96 25.54
N ALA A 560 -2.50 -17.70 26.12
CA ALA A 560 -2.91 -17.53 27.51
C ALA A 560 -1.72 -17.74 28.48
N TYR A 561 -0.96 -18.82 28.28
CA TYR A 561 0.21 -19.10 29.09
C TYR A 561 1.25 -17.97 29.01
N TYR A 562 1.59 -17.48 27.79
CA TYR A 562 2.58 -16.41 27.65
C TYR A 562 2.10 -15.10 28.24
N PHE A 563 0.81 -14.77 28.10
CA PHE A 563 0.23 -13.59 28.72
C PHE A 563 0.35 -13.63 30.25
N TYR A 564 -0.13 -14.68 30.90
CA TYR A 564 -0.07 -14.81 32.36
C TYR A 564 1.37 -14.97 32.86
N ARG A 565 2.19 -15.72 32.13
CA ARG A 565 3.60 -15.90 32.47
C ARG A 565 4.38 -14.58 32.43
N LEU A 566 4.12 -13.71 31.48
CA LEU A 566 4.74 -12.38 31.38
C LEU A 566 4.37 -11.51 32.59
N LEU A 567 3.13 -11.59 33.05
CA LEU A 567 2.64 -10.81 34.20
C LEU A 567 3.05 -11.38 35.57
N GLN A 568 3.33 -12.68 35.66
CA GLN A 568 3.51 -13.36 36.98
C GLN A 568 4.64 -12.77 37.82
N ARG A 569 5.75 -12.29 37.23
CA ARG A 569 6.88 -11.70 37.94
C ARG A 569 7.04 -10.19 37.74
N ALA A 570 6.18 -9.58 36.94
CA ALA A 570 6.20 -8.14 36.79
C ALA A 570 5.71 -7.44 38.06
N GLU A 571 6.35 -6.34 38.47
CA GLU A 571 5.88 -5.44 39.53
C GLU A 571 4.82 -4.48 38.96
N LYS A 572 5.07 -3.94 37.76
CA LYS A 572 4.16 -3.06 37.03
C LYS A 572 3.86 -3.58 35.64
N ALA A 573 2.58 -3.66 35.32
CA ALA A 573 2.12 -4.04 34.00
C ALA A 573 1.09 -3.03 33.47
N THR A 574 1.36 -2.45 32.30
CA THR A 574 0.45 -1.53 31.62
C THR A 574 0.00 -2.15 30.30
N LEU A 575 -1.30 -2.29 30.13
CA LEU A 575 -1.90 -2.93 28.96
C LEU A 575 -2.75 -1.91 28.21
N LEU A 576 -2.39 -1.66 26.94
CA LEU A 576 -3.11 -0.72 26.09
C LEU A 576 -3.89 -1.46 25.02
N TYR A 577 -5.11 -0.98 24.72
CA TYR A 577 -5.95 -1.53 23.66
C TYR A 577 -6.68 -0.42 22.92
N ASN A 578 -7.03 -0.68 21.65
CA ASN A 578 -7.79 0.25 20.82
C ASN A 578 -9.29 0.10 21.08
N THR A 579 -10.01 1.22 21.07
CA THR A 579 -11.48 1.26 21.23
C THR A 579 -12.21 1.56 19.93
N VAL A 580 -11.55 2.13 18.93
CA VAL A 580 -12.14 2.43 17.62
C VAL A 580 -12.05 1.20 16.72
N SER A 581 -13.17 0.87 16.08
CA SER A 581 -13.25 -0.19 15.07
C SER A 581 -12.65 0.29 13.75
N ASP A 582 -11.71 -0.48 13.20
CA ASP A 582 -11.16 -0.27 11.86
C ASP A 582 -11.50 -1.48 10.99
N GLY A 583 -12.65 -1.41 10.32
CA GLY A 583 -13.12 -2.41 9.36
C GLY A 583 -13.16 -3.86 9.86
N MET A 584 -12.02 -4.51 10.04
CA MET A 584 -11.89 -5.88 10.51
C MET A 584 -11.68 -6.01 12.02
N ASN A 585 -11.16 -4.98 12.71
CA ASN A 585 -10.90 -4.99 14.15
C ASN A 585 -12.05 -4.31 14.89
N ARG A 586 -12.69 -5.02 15.82
CA ARG A 586 -13.88 -4.54 16.54
C ARG A 586 -13.60 -3.54 17.68
N GLY A 587 -12.35 -3.17 17.94
CA GLY A 587 -11.99 -2.27 19.03
C GLY A 587 -12.26 -2.84 20.44
N GLU A 588 -12.28 -4.15 20.57
CA GLU A 588 -12.55 -4.85 21.84
C GLU A 588 -11.23 -5.22 22.55
N MET A 589 -11.22 -5.09 23.89
CA MET A 589 -10.07 -5.59 24.66
C MET A 589 -9.94 -7.10 24.55
N SER A 590 -8.72 -7.61 24.67
CA SER A 590 -8.44 -9.05 24.67
C SER A 590 -9.24 -9.81 25.73
N ARG A 591 -9.71 -11.00 25.39
CA ARG A 591 -10.37 -11.90 26.35
C ARG A 591 -9.50 -12.21 27.59
N PHE A 592 -8.18 -12.18 27.45
CA PHE A 592 -7.26 -12.39 28.57
C PHE A 592 -7.26 -11.21 29.54
N MET A 593 -7.46 -9.97 29.06
CA MET A 593 -7.66 -8.81 29.93
C MET A 593 -8.99 -8.93 30.69
N LEU A 594 -10.07 -9.36 30.00
CA LEU A 594 -11.37 -9.58 30.64
C LEU A 594 -11.28 -10.69 31.71
N GLN A 595 -10.62 -11.80 31.38
CA GLN A 595 -10.40 -12.90 32.29
C GLN A 595 -9.61 -12.45 33.53
N LEU A 596 -8.54 -11.68 33.34
CA LEU A 596 -7.75 -11.12 34.44
C LEU A 596 -8.59 -10.23 35.35
N LEU A 597 -9.46 -9.36 34.79
CA LEU A 597 -10.36 -8.49 35.57
C LEU A 597 -11.31 -9.28 36.47
N ILE A 598 -11.78 -10.44 35.99
CA ILE A 598 -12.77 -11.26 36.72
C ILE A 598 -12.10 -12.17 37.74
N GLU A 599 -10.94 -12.72 37.40
CA GLU A 599 -10.34 -13.83 38.14
C GLU A 599 -9.23 -13.43 39.12
N TRP A 600 -8.55 -12.28 38.89
CA TRP A 600 -7.35 -11.96 39.65
C TRP A 600 -7.60 -11.52 41.10
N GLY A 601 -8.75 -10.91 41.37
CA GLY A 601 -9.17 -10.59 42.75
C GLY A 601 -8.54 -9.33 43.36
N TYR A 602 -7.66 -8.62 42.69
CA TYR A 602 -7.07 -7.34 43.09
C TYR A 602 -7.52 -6.22 42.14
N PRO A 603 -7.48 -4.93 42.60
CA PRO A 603 -7.92 -3.82 41.78
C PRO A 603 -7.00 -3.58 40.60
N VAL A 604 -7.58 -3.45 39.40
CA VAL A 604 -6.92 -3.01 38.16
C VAL A 604 -7.27 -1.54 37.91
N GLN A 605 -6.25 -0.69 37.74
CA GLN A 605 -6.47 0.71 37.39
C GLN A 605 -6.95 0.80 35.95
N ARG A 606 -7.93 1.66 35.66
CA ARG A 606 -8.39 1.94 34.30
C ARG A 606 -8.16 3.39 33.97
N LYS A 607 -7.57 3.67 32.83
CA LYS A 607 -7.28 5.01 32.30
C LYS A 607 -7.70 5.07 30.83
N GLN A 608 -7.95 6.28 30.34
CA GLN A 608 -8.24 6.55 28.95
C GLN A 608 -7.23 7.56 28.43
N LEU A 609 -6.70 7.30 27.23
CA LEU A 609 -5.90 8.29 26.52
C LEU A 609 -6.84 9.23 25.79
N GLU A 610 -6.81 10.48 26.18
CA GLU A 610 -7.44 11.54 25.44
C GLU A 610 -6.36 12.21 24.59
N ALA A 611 -6.55 12.20 23.27
CA ALA A 611 -5.82 13.13 22.44
C ALA A 611 -6.41 14.51 22.76
N GLU A 612 -5.65 15.41 23.38
CA GLU A 612 -6.00 16.83 23.46
C GLU A 612 -6.01 17.45 22.06
N GLN A 613 -6.83 16.94 21.20
CA GLN A 613 -7.25 17.61 20.00
C GLN A 613 -8.66 18.13 20.29
N SER A 614 -8.71 19.32 20.87
CA SER A 614 -9.86 20.17 20.58
C SER A 614 -10.01 20.14 19.06
N PRO A 615 -11.17 19.76 18.50
CA PRO A 615 -11.37 19.96 17.08
C PRO A 615 -11.03 21.43 16.84
N ILE A 616 -9.93 21.67 16.14
CA ILE A 616 -9.61 23.02 15.70
C ILE A 616 -10.82 23.36 14.83
N ALA A 617 -11.70 24.20 15.39
CA ALA A 617 -12.79 24.73 14.59
C ALA A 617 -12.11 25.24 13.33
N SER A 618 -12.44 24.64 12.19
CA SER A 618 -11.83 25.03 10.93
C SER A 618 -12.33 26.44 10.63
N SER A 619 -11.61 27.44 11.15
CA SER A 619 -11.86 28.80 10.73
C SER A 619 -11.51 28.90 9.25
N PRO A 620 -12.38 29.51 8.44
CA PRO A 620 -12.10 29.73 7.04
C PRO A 620 -10.73 30.39 6.85
N ILE A 621 -9.93 29.86 5.96
CA ILE A 621 -8.60 30.40 5.70
C ILE A 621 -8.77 31.78 5.03
N CYS A 622 -8.15 32.79 5.59
CA CYS A 622 -8.18 34.16 5.14
C CYS A 622 -6.76 34.70 5.10
N ILE A 623 -6.28 35.11 3.92
CA ILE A 623 -4.92 35.62 3.71
C ILE A 623 -5.01 37.13 3.53
N PRO A 624 -4.54 37.97 4.47
CA PRO A 624 -4.51 39.41 4.31
C PRO A 624 -3.51 39.81 3.21
N LYS A 625 -3.85 40.84 2.44
CA LYS A 625 -2.98 41.38 1.40
C LYS A 625 -1.85 42.23 2.02
N SER A 626 -0.88 41.56 2.64
CA SER A 626 0.31 42.20 3.19
C SER A 626 1.07 43.03 2.14
N PRO A 627 1.94 43.97 2.57
CA PRO A 627 2.78 44.73 1.64
C PRO A 627 3.58 43.84 0.67
N ASP A 628 4.08 42.68 1.12
CA ASP A 628 4.83 41.74 0.27
C ASP A 628 3.92 41.07 -0.77
N ILE A 629 2.72 40.68 -0.37
CA ILE A 629 1.74 40.13 -1.30
C ILE A 629 1.32 41.19 -2.32
N MET A 630 1.09 42.40 -1.90
CA MET A 630 0.77 43.51 -2.84
C MET A 630 1.92 43.81 -3.81
N LYS A 631 3.17 43.75 -3.32
CA LYS A 631 4.34 43.88 -4.20
C LYS A 631 4.42 42.72 -5.22
N ARG A 632 4.10 41.52 -4.80
CA ARG A 632 4.05 40.35 -5.68
C ARG A 632 2.92 40.50 -6.72
N MET A 633 1.73 40.93 -6.31
CA MET A 633 0.64 41.23 -7.23
C MET A 633 1.04 42.28 -8.29
N GLN A 634 1.75 43.35 -7.89
CA GLN A 634 2.29 44.33 -8.84
C GLN A 634 3.28 43.69 -9.80
N SER A 635 4.18 42.83 -9.32
CA SER A 635 5.15 42.12 -10.18
C SER A 635 4.48 41.17 -11.18
N VAL A 636 3.29 40.68 -10.89
CA VAL A 636 2.54 39.77 -11.79
C VAL A 636 1.65 40.52 -12.72
N PHE A 637 0.94 41.59 -12.29
CA PHE A 637 -0.17 42.19 -13.00
C PHE A 637 0.04 43.67 -13.46
N ASP A 638 1.08 44.37 -13.00
CA ASP A 638 1.36 45.73 -13.41
C ASP A 638 2.28 45.77 -14.65
N VAL A 639 1.77 46.29 -15.78
CA VAL A 639 2.52 46.34 -17.05
C VAL A 639 3.76 47.23 -16.98
N ARG A 640 3.84 48.14 -16.01
CA ARG A 640 5.03 49.02 -15.79
C ARG A 640 6.19 48.25 -15.15
N VAL A 641 5.87 47.19 -14.42
CA VAL A 641 6.84 46.28 -13.73
C VAL A 641 7.10 45.06 -14.61
N ASN A 642 6.05 44.48 -15.17
CA ASN A 642 6.10 43.31 -16.03
C ASN A 642 5.41 43.58 -17.39
N PRO A 643 6.15 43.83 -18.44
CA PRO A 643 5.56 44.10 -19.77
C PRO A 643 4.72 42.95 -20.33
N LYS A 644 4.88 41.71 -19.80
CA LYS A 644 4.10 40.52 -20.16
C LYS A 644 2.88 40.31 -19.26
N ALA A 645 2.65 41.20 -18.28
CA ALA A 645 1.51 41.11 -17.37
C ALA A 645 0.21 41.00 -18.14
N LEU A 646 -0.65 40.03 -17.76
CA LEU A 646 -1.95 39.80 -18.36
C LEU A 646 -2.92 39.31 -17.31
N LEU A 647 -4.02 40.03 -17.13
CA LEU A 647 -5.15 39.58 -16.31
C LEU A 647 -6.18 38.94 -17.24
N SER A 648 -6.15 37.64 -17.36
CA SER A 648 -7.00 36.87 -18.29
C SER A 648 -8.44 36.73 -17.76
N PRO A 649 -9.44 36.48 -18.64
CA PRO A 649 -10.80 36.11 -18.19
C PRO A 649 -10.82 34.92 -17.20
N SER A 650 -9.94 33.97 -17.41
CA SER A 650 -9.81 32.81 -16.48
C SER A 650 -9.33 33.22 -15.07
N ALA A 651 -8.44 34.21 -14.99
CA ALA A 651 -7.99 34.76 -13.71
C ALA A 651 -9.12 35.53 -13.00
N LEU A 652 -9.86 36.35 -13.72
CA LEU A 652 -11.01 37.08 -13.17
C LEU A 652 -12.12 36.10 -12.72
N ASN A 653 -12.45 35.10 -13.52
CA ASN A 653 -13.39 34.05 -13.16
C ASN A 653 -12.92 33.29 -11.91
N CYS A 654 -11.63 32.96 -11.81
CA CYS A 654 -11.06 32.28 -10.65
C CYS A 654 -11.23 33.12 -9.37
N TYR A 655 -11.05 34.42 -9.42
CA TYR A 655 -11.29 35.33 -8.31
C TYR A 655 -12.75 35.35 -7.88
N LEU A 656 -13.66 35.49 -8.86
CA LEU A 656 -15.11 35.46 -8.62
C LEU A 656 -15.63 34.12 -8.08
N ASP A 657 -14.97 33.02 -8.43
CA ASP A 657 -15.28 31.68 -7.86
C ASP A 657 -14.73 31.51 -6.44
N CYS A 658 -13.49 31.93 -6.21
CA CYS A 658 -12.82 31.85 -4.91
C CYS A 658 -11.59 32.76 -4.87
N PRO A 659 -11.62 33.87 -4.08
CA PRO A 659 -10.46 34.77 -3.94
C PRO A 659 -9.18 34.03 -3.46
N LEU A 660 -9.31 33.05 -2.59
CA LEU A 660 -8.18 32.29 -2.08
C LEU A 660 -7.56 31.38 -3.17
N LYS A 661 -8.38 30.77 -4.02
CA LYS A 661 -7.92 30.00 -5.20
C LYS A 661 -7.13 30.89 -6.17
N PHE A 662 -7.62 32.13 -6.40
CA PHE A 662 -6.90 33.12 -7.21
C PHE A 662 -5.52 33.45 -6.62
N TYR A 663 -5.45 33.65 -5.30
CA TYR A 663 -4.20 33.89 -4.61
C TYR A 663 -3.22 32.73 -4.83
N TYR A 664 -3.64 31.49 -4.54
CA TYR A 664 -2.76 30.33 -4.71
C TYR A 664 -2.25 30.18 -6.14
N LYS A 665 -3.15 30.23 -7.11
CA LYS A 665 -2.84 29.95 -8.51
C LYS A 665 -2.05 31.09 -9.17
N TYR A 666 -2.51 32.33 -9.02
CA TYR A 666 -1.99 33.45 -9.82
C TYR A 666 -1.02 34.36 -9.06
N VAL A 667 -1.13 34.46 -7.74
CA VAL A 667 -0.25 35.30 -6.93
C VAL A 667 0.89 34.46 -6.34
N ALA A 668 0.56 33.35 -5.68
CA ALA A 668 1.55 32.44 -5.12
C ALA A 668 2.23 31.55 -6.17
N GLY A 669 1.59 31.34 -7.33
CA GLY A 669 2.14 30.53 -8.43
C GLY A 669 2.14 29.02 -8.13
N LEU A 670 1.22 28.56 -7.28
CA LEU A 670 1.06 27.14 -7.01
C LEU A 670 0.30 26.47 -8.17
N ALA A 671 0.77 25.29 -8.55
CA ALA A 671 0.11 24.44 -9.53
C ALA A 671 0.08 22.99 -9.02
N ALA A 672 -0.96 22.25 -9.37
CA ALA A 672 -0.95 20.81 -9.18
C ALA A 672 0.15 20.18 -10.05
N PRO A 673 0.82 19.10 -9.58
CA PRO A 673 1.75 18.36 -10.43
C PRO A 673 1.02 17.85 -11.68
N GLU A 674 1.63 17.99 -12.85
CA GLU A 674 1.09 17.41 -14.07
C GLU A 674 1.24 15.88 -14.01
N GLU A 675 0.12 15.18 -14.01
CA GLU A 675 0.11 13.74 -14.18
C GLU A 675 0.18 13.39 -15.66
N VAL A 676 1.22 12.68 -16.05
CA VAL A 676 1.33 12.16 -17.43
C VAL A 676 0.39 10.96 -17.57
N SER A 677 -0.71 11.19 -18.29
CA SER A 677 -1.71 10.16 -18.56
C SER A 677 -1.82 9.87 -20.04
N ALA A 678 -1.93 8.60 -20.41
CA ALA A 678 -2.27 8.18 -21.77
C ALA A 678 -3.74 8.50 -22.13
N GLU A 679 -4.55 8.88 -21.17
CA GLU A 679 -5.91 9.32 -21.34
C GLU A 679 -5.95 10.82 -21.64
N ILE A 680 -6.85 11.21 -22.54
CA ILE A 680 -7.06 12.60 -22.94
C ILE A 680 -8.06 13.22 -21.99
N ASP A 681 -7.64 14.22 -21.22
CA ASP A 681 -8.52 15.03 -20.41
C ASP A 681 -9.34 16.01 -21.26
N SER A 682 -10.37 16.60 -20.65
CA SER A 682 -11.27 17.54 -21.35
C SER A 682 -10.55 18.79 -21.88
N ALA A 683 -9.45 19.22 -21.23
CA ALA A 683 -8.69 20.39 -21.65
C ALA A 683 -7.87 20.09 -22.91
N LYS A 684 -7.15 18.95 -22.91
CA LYS A 684 -6.41 18.49 -24.10
C LYS A 684 -7.32 18.18 -25.26
N PHE A 685 -8.49 17.56 -24.99
CA PHE A 685 -9.52 17.33 -26.01
C PHE A 685 -9.95 18.65 -26.66
N GLY A 686 -10.25 19.66 -25.86
CA GLY A 686 -10.59 21.01 -26.35
C GLY A 686 -9.46 21.63 -27.16
N SER A 687 -8.22 21.57 -26.67
CA SER A 687 -7.04 22.14 -27.37
C SER A 687 -6.82 21.52 -28.76
N ILE A 688 -6.97 20.18 -28.88
CA ILE A 688 -6.86 19.49 -30.18
C ILE A 688 -7.98 19.92 -31.13
N PHE A 689 -9.20 20.07 -30.63
CA PHE A 689 -10.31 20.58 -31.43
C PHE A 689 -10.04 22.00 -31.94
N HIS A 690 -9.62 22.93 -31.08
CA HIS A 690 -9.29 24.32 -31.44
C HIS A 690 -8.17 24.38 -32.48
N TYR A 691 -7.12 23.57 -32.30
CA TYR A 691 -6.03 23.43 -33.27
C TYR A 691 -6.55 23.05 -34.67
N ALA A 692 -7.36 21.99 -34.74
CA ALA A 692 -7.92 21.52 -36.00
C ALA A 692 -8.82 22.58 -36.65
N ALA A 693 -9.69 23.23 -35.87
CA ALA A 693 -10.57 24.30 -36.35
C ALA A 693 -9.76 25.51 -36.89
N GLU A 694 -8.75 25.97 -36.15
CA GLU A 694 -7.87 27.06 -36.57
C GLU A 694 -7.22 26.79 -37.92
N HIS A 695 -6.62 25.59 -38.09
CA HIS A 695 -5.91 25.24 -39.32
C HIS A 695 -6.87 25.09 -40.52
N ILE A 696 -8.07 24.57 -40.31
CA ILE A 696 -9.12 24.49 -41.31
C ILE A 696 -9.47 25.90 -41.83
N TYR A 697 -9.77 26.86 -40.95
CA TYR A 697 -10.12 28.22 -41.35
C TYR A 697 -8.95 28.99 -41.94
N LYS A 698 -7.70 28.79 -41.49
CA LYS A 698 -6.51 29.34 -42.14
C LYS A 698 -6.39 28.88 -43.59
N GLU A 699 -6.64 27.62 -43.88
CA GLU A 699 -6.59 27.11 -45.25
C GLU A 699 -7.77 27.63 -46.09
N LEU A 700 -9.01 27.58 -45.57
CA LEU A 700 -10.19 28.09 -46.28
C LEU A 700 -10.07 29.54 -46.69
N THR A 701 -9.30 30.35 -45.94
CA THR A 701 -9.15 31.78 -46.17
C THR A 701 -7.82 32.17 -46.82
N ALA A 702 -7.00 31.20 -47.22
CA ALA A 702 -5.71 31.46 -47.89
C ALA A 702 -5.83 32.25 -49.18
N HIS A 703 -6.94 32.08 -49.89
CA HIS A 703 -7.20 32.72 -51.19
C HIS A 703 -8.35 33.76 -51.17
N GLY A 704 -8.92 34.01 -49.99
CA GLY A 704 -10.01 35.03 -49.87
C GLY A 704 -10.72 34.89 -48.51
N LYS A 705 -11.17 36.04 -47.95
CA LYS A 705 -11.78 36.06 -46.62
C LYS A 705 -13.26 35.70 -46.57
N VAL A 706 -13.94 35.59 -47.72
CA VAL A 706 -15.35 35.22 -47.78
C VAL A 706 -15.50 33.73 -47.89
N ILE A 707 -16.19 33.13 -46.93
CA ILE A 707 -16.49 31.69 -46.89
C ILE A 707 -17.90 31.49 -47.45
N ASN A 708 -17.97 30.72 -48.53
CA ASN A 708 -19.20 30.43 -49.25
C ASN A 708 -19.70 29.01 -48.95
N LYS A 709 -20.97 28.71 -49.23
CA LYS A 709 -21.57 27.37 -49.02
C LYS A 709 -20.85 26.31 -49.81
N ASP A 710 -20.56 26.52 -51.08
CA ASP A 710 -19.90 25.54 -51.95
C ASP A 710 -18.53 25.08 -51.40
N THR A 711 -17.80 26.03 -50.83
CA THR A 711 -16.47 25.75 -50.24
C THR A 711 -16.57 24.85 -49.00
N LEU A 712 -17.59 25.06 -48.16
CA LEU A 712 -17.83 24.26 -46.97
C LEU A 712 -18.37 22.87 -47.31
N GLU A 713 -19.29 22.80 -48.34
CA GLU A 713 -19.81 21.52 -48.82
C GLU A 713 -18.71 20.64 -49.43
N ALA A 714 -17.82 21.23 -50.24
CA ALA A 714 -16.67 20.54 -50.80
C ALA A 714 -15.76 19.96 -49.69
N LEU A 715 -15.47 20.78 -48.69
CA LEU A 715 -14.58 20.34 -47.56
C LEU A 715 -15.26 19.23 -46.74
N LEU A 716 -16.56 19.26 -46.50
CA LEU A 716 -17.29 18.21 -45.78
C LEU A 716 -17.23 16.83 -46.48
N GLN A 717 -17.02 16.80 -47.79
CA GLN A 717 -16.82 15.55 -48.52
C GLN A 717 -15.37 14.99 -48.42
N GLU A 718 -14.42 15.80 -47.95
CA GLU A 718 -13.02 15.42 -47.83
C GLU A 718 -12.68 14.90 -46.40
N GLU A 719 -13.35 13.81 -45.99
CA GLU A 719 -13.21 13.27 -44.58
C GLU A 719 -11.75 12.97 -44.21
N VAL A 720 -10.98 12.41 -45.16
CA VAL A 720 -9.54 12.11 -44.94
C VAL A 720 -8.73 13.37 -44.60
N LYS A 721 -9.08 14.48 -45.25
CA LYS A 721 -8.44 15.77 -45.03
C LYS A 721 -8.80 16.33 -43.64
N LEU A 722 -10.05 16.22 -43.25
CA LEU A 722 -10.50 16.60 -41.91
C LEU A 722 -9.83 15.77 -40.83
N GLN A 723 -9.69 14.46 -41.05
CA GLN A 723 -8.95 13.57 -40.14
C GLN A 723 -7.47 13.98 -40.00
N ASN A 724 -6.81 14.39 -41.08
CA ASN A 724 -5.43 14.85 -41.04
C ASN A 724 -5.23 16.08 -40.15
N TYR A 725 -6.18 17.02 -40.10
CA TYR A 725 -6.10 18.15 -39.15
C TYR A 725 -6.21 17.70 -37.70
N VAL A 726 -7.08 16.73 -37.41
CA VAL A 726 -7.20 16.14 -36.08
C VAL A 726 -5.93 15.41 -35.71
N ASP A 727 -5.38 14.57 -36.60
CA ASP A 727 -4.15 13.84 -36.40
C ASP A 727 -2.95 14.78 -36.16
N ASN A 728 -2.86 15.89 -36.85
CA ASN A 728 -1.84 16.93 -36.60
C ASN A 728 -2.01 17.57 -35.22
N GLY A 729 -3.23 17.81 -34.77
CA GLY A 729 -3.48 18.30 -33.42
C GLY A 729 -3.02 17.32 -32.35
N PHE A 730 -3.33 16.04 -32.51
CA PHE A 730 -2.79 14.99 -31.64
C PHE A 730 -1.27 14.91 -31.66
N LYS A 731 -0.71 14.99 -32.85
CA LYS A 731 0.74 14.93 -33.06
C LYS A 731 1.48 16.03 -32.33
N GLU A 732 1.02 17.29 -32.46
CA GLU A 732 1.71 18.44 -31.89
C GLU A 732 1.39 18.65 -30.40
N LEU A 733 0.12 18.52 -30.00
CA LEU A 733 -0.33 18.92 -28.67
C LEU A 733 -0.37 17.78 -27.64
N PHE A 734 -0.38 16.53 -28.10
CA PHE A 734 -0.50 15.38 -27.19
C PHE A 734 0.71 14.46 -27.24
N PHE A 735 1.15 14.05 -28.43
CA PHE A 735 2.27 13.13 -28.56
C PHE A 735 3.63 13.83 -28.72
N HIS A 736 3.66 15.12 -29.04
CA HIS A 736 4.87 15.89 -29.34
C HIS A 736 5.82 15.18 -30.32
N LEU A 737 5.26 14.64 -31.42
CA LEU A 737 5.99 13.88 -32.41
C LEU A 737 6.68 14.76 -33.43
N PRO A 738 7.83 14.31 -34.03
CA PRO A 738 8.44 14.97 -35.17
C PRO A 738 7.51 15.07 -36.39
N ALA A 739 7.83 15.98 -37.33
CA ALA A 739 6.99 16.28 -38.49
C ALA A 739 6.72 15.07 -39.42
N ASP A 740 7.59 14.10 -39.45
CA ASP A 740 7.56 12.90 -40.29
C ASP A 740 6.88 11.69 -39.64
N GLU A 741 6.57 11.73 -38.33
CA GLU A 741 5.89 10.63 -37.62
C GLU A 741 4.37 10.82 -37.59
N ARG A 742 3.62 9.72 -37.71
CA ARG A 742 2.16 9.70 -37.52
C ARG A 742 1.79 9.23 -36.11
N PRO A 743 0.75 9.80 -35.50
CA PRO A 743 0.28 9.36 -34.19
C PRO A 743 -0.19 7.91 -34.24
N LYS A 744 0.16 7.14 -33.22
CA LYS A 744 -0.33 5.75 -33.01
C LYS A 744 -1.27 5.75 -31.83
N TYR A 745 -2.54 5.65 -32.12
CA TYR A 745 -3.60 5.69 -31.12
C TYR A 745 -3.76 4.37 -30.36
N ASN A 746 -4.04 4.45 -29.06
CA ASN A 746 -4.68 3.37 -28.32
C ASN A 746 -6.21 3.40 -28.54
N GLY A 747 -6.94 2.42 -27.99
CA GLY A 747 -8.39 2.32 -28.23
C GLY A 747 -9.18 3.57 -27.77
N VAL A 748 -8.84 4.17 -26.63
CA VAL A 748 -9.50 5.37 -26.10
C VAL A 748 -9.16 6.60 -26.93
N GLN A 749 -7.89 6.78 -27.31
CA GLN A 749 -7.41 7.87 -28.15
C GLN A 749 -8.04 7.81 -29.55
N LEU A 750 -8.24 6.63 -30.11
CA LEU A 750 -8.93 6.44 -31.39
C LEU A 750 -10.39 6.91 -31.32
N ILE A 751 -11.09 6.56 -30.21
CA ILE A 751 -12.46 7.06 -29.98
C ILE A 751 -12.48 8.59 -29.86
N ASN A 752 -11.55 9.17 -29.08
CA ASN A 752 -11.45 10.63 -28.95
C ASN A 752 -11.18 11.32 -30.30
N SER A 753 -10.29 10.78 -31.12
CA SER A 753 -10.03 11.27 -32.47
C SER A 753 -11.28 11.26 -33.35
N ALA A 754 -12.05 10.17 -33.34
CA ALA A 754 -13.32 10.06 -34.07
C ALA A 754 -14.38 11.07 -33.57
N VAL A 755 -14.45 11.30 -32.24
CA VAL A 755 -15.37 12.28 -31.66
C VAL A 755 -14.97 13.71 -32.05
N ILE A 756 -13.68 14.04 -32.02
CA ILE A 756 -13.19 15.36 -32.46
C ILE A 756 -13.48 15.56 -33.94
N LEU A 757 -13.25 14.59 -34.80
CA LEU A 757 -13.63 14.65 -36.21
C LEU A 757 -15.12 14.94 -36.39
N ARG A 758 -15.96 14.25 -35.63
CA ARG A 758 -17.41 14.49 -35.64
C ARG A 758 -17.75 15.92 -35.21
N TYR A 759 -17.07 16.45 -34.22
CA TYR A 759 -17.25 17.85 -33.76
C TYR A 759 -16.81 18.86 -34.80
N ILE A 760 -15.72 18.63 -35.53
CA ILE A 760 -15.33 19.45 -36.69
C ILE A 760 -16.39 19.41 -37.77
N GLN A 761 -16.96 18.28 -38.11
CA GLN A 761 -18.06 18.17 -39.05
C GLN A 761 -19.31 18.98 -38.60
N GLN A 762 -19.64 18.90 -37.29
CA GLN A 762 -20.77 19.69 -36.72
C GLN A 762 -20.51 21.20 -36.77
N LEU A 763 -19.26 21.64 -36.51
CA LEU A 763 -18.87 23.04 -36.68
C LEU A 763 -19.08 23.51 -38.13
N LEU A 764 -18.59 22.74 -39.10
CA LEU A 764 -18.74 23.09 -40.53
C LEU A 764 -20.20 23.08 -40.98
N HIS A 765 -21.03 22.17 -40.50
CA HIS A 765 -22.47 22.17 -40.79
C HIS A 765 -23.18 23.39 -40.18
N ASN A 766 -22.78 23.82 -38.98
CA ASN A 766 -23.33 25.05 -38.40
C ASN A 766 -22.96 26.28 -39.28
N ASP A 767 -21.73 26.32 -39.76
CA ASP A 767 -21.24 27.40 -40.61
C ASP A 767 -21.85 27.38 -42.01
N LEU A 768 -22.16 26.20 -42.54
CA LEU A 768 -22.90 26.08 -43.80
C LEU A 768 -24.27 26.78 -43.75
N ARG A 769 -24.95 26.75 -42.61
CA ARG A 769 -26.20 27.48 -42.38
C ARG A 769 -26.00 29.00 -42.26
N HIS A 770 -24.83 29.40 -41.74
CA HIS A 770 -24.50 30.83 -41.59
C HIS A 770 -23.92 31.43 -42.86
N ALA A 771 -23.34 30.68 -43.77
CA ALA A 771 -22.71 31.13 -44.99
C ALA A 771 -23.69 31.83 -45.94
N PRO A 772 -23.26 32.88 -46.77
CA PRO A 772 -21.89 33.36 -46.79
C PRO A 772 -21.56 34.34 -45.66
N PHE A 773 -20.30 34.35 -45.20
CA PHE A 773 -19.81 35.29 -44.21
C PHE A 773 -18.32 35.63 -44.47
N THR A 774 -17.87 36.77 -43.94
CA THR A 774 -16.48 37.21 -44.06
C THR A 774 -15.71 36.77 -42.80
N PHE A 775 -14.73 35.92 -42.96
CA PHE A 775 -13.84 35.53 -41.87
C PHE A 775 -12.87 36.67 -41.51
N VAL A 776 -12.84 37.07 -40.25
CA VAL A 776 -11.97 38.14 -39.76
C VAL A 776 -10.68 37.58 -39.19
N GLY A 777 -10.75 36.47 -38.46
CA GLY A 777 -9.59 35.75 -37.96
C GLY A 777 -9.93 34.72 -36.91
N SER A 778 -8.95 33.79 -36.64
CA SER A 778 -8.96 32.82 -35.54
C SER A 778 -7.81 33.06 -34.61
N GLU A 779 -7.91 32.57 -33.37
CA GLU A 779 -6.92 32.64 -32.30
C GLU A 779 -6.30 34.05 -32.14
N GLN A 780 -7.17 35.06 -32.27
CA GLN A 780 -6.72 36.46 -32.24
C GLN A 780 -6.54 36.96 -30.81
N ARG A 781 -5.34 37.43 -30.50
CA ARG A 781 -5.05 38.04 -29.21
C ARG A 781 -5.64 39.46 -29.15
N VAL A 782 -6.54 39.66 -28.20
CA VAL A 782 -7.13 40.96 -27.90
C VAL A 782 -6.72 41.40 -26.49
N MET A 783 -6.28 42.65 -26.38
CA MET A 783 -5.78 43.21 -25.12
C MET A 783 -6.13 44.68 -25.02
N GLU A 784 -6.34 45.11 -23.77
CA GLU A 784 -6.62 46.50 -23.38
C GLU A 784 -5.90 46.81 -22.08
N ASP A 785 -5.19 47.94 -22.02
CA ASP A 785 -4.59 48.45 -20.79
C ASP A 785 -5.64 49.23 -20.00
N VAL A 786 -5.75 48.92 -18.69
CA VAL A 786 -6.72 49.51 -17.77
C VAL A 786 -6.00 50.12 -16.58
N GLU A 787 -6.40 51.27 -16.14
CA GLU A 787 -5.91 51.91 -14.95
C GLU A 787 -6.83 51.59 -13.77
N ILE A 788 -6.28 51.03 -12.70
CA ILE A 788 -7.00 50.58 -11.54
C ILE A 788 -6.62 51.51 -10.37
N GLN A 789 -7.57 52.19 -9.83
CA GLN A 789 -7.35 53.06 -8.67
C GLN A 789 -7.29 52.23 -7.39
N THR A 790 -6.25 52.41 -6.61
CA THR A 790 -6.09 51.76 -5.31
C THR A 790 -5.81 52.81 -4.22
N PRO A 791 -6.06 52.54 -2.94
CA PRO A 791 -5.73 53.46 -1.86
C PRO A 791 -4.25 53.84 -1.78
N LYS A 792 -3.36 53.09 -2.42
CA LYS A 792 -1.89 53.31 -2.43
C LYS A 792 -1.35 53.82 -3.80
N GLY A 793 -2.22 54.22 -4.71
CA GLY A 793 -1.87 54.71 -6.04
C GLY A 793 -2.45 53.89 -7.15
N ALA A 794 -2.32 54.33 -8.41
CA ALA A 794 -2.88 53.66 -9.57
C ALA A 794 -1.96 52.51 -10.03
N ILE A 795 -2.56 51.36 -10.35
CA ILE A 795 -1.92 50.20 -10.99
C ILE A 795 -2.38 50.17 -12.45
N ARG A 796 -1.46 49.98 -13.38
CA ARG A 796 -1.79 49.79 -14.81
C ARG A 796 -1.69 48.31 -15.15
N SER A 797 -2.84 47.68 -15.34
CA SER A 797 -2.94 46.27 -15.71
C SER A 797 -3.37 46.09 -17.15
N ARG A 798 -3.02 44.99 -17.77
CA ARG A 798 -3.46 44.61 -19.10
C ARG A 798 -4.46 43.48 -18.99
N MET A 799 -5.65 43.67 -19.53
CA MET A 799 -6.69 42.65 -19.64
C MET A 799 -6.79 42.12 -21.06
N GLY A 800 -7.21 40.87 -21.17
CA GLY A 800 -7.50 40.28 -22.47
C GLY A 800 -7.20 38.78 -22.53
N GLY A 801 -7.19 38.28 -23.74
CA GLY A 801 -6.97 36.87 -24.03
C GLY A 801 -6.98 36.58 -25.51
N ILE A 802 -7.37 35.37 -25.85
CA ILE A 802 -7.40 34.87 -27.21
C ILE A 802 -8.87 34.62 -27.57
N ILE A 803 -9.33 35.15 -28.69
CA ILE A 803 -10.65 34.89 -29.27
C ILE A 803 -10.50 33.75 -30.25
N ASP A 804 -11.27 32.68 -30.08
CA ASP A 804 -11.20 31.50 -30.92
C ASP A 804 -11.50 31.86 -32.41
N ARG A 805 -12.55 32.65 -32.65
CA ARG A 805 -12.91 33.08 -34.01
C ARG A 805 -13.66 34.41 -34.02
N MET A 806 -13.39 35.21 -35.04
CA MET A 806 -14.19 36.37 -35.40
C MET A 806 -14.64 36.28 -36.88
N ASP A 807 -15.91 36.54 -37.13
CA ASP A 807 -16.49 36.63 -38.48
C ASP A 807 -17.48 37.80 -38.56
N SER A 808 -17.76 38.27 -39.79
CA SER A 808 -18.65 39.36 -40.02
C SER A 808 -19.68 39.02 -41.10
N LYS A 809 -20.93 39.35 -40.84
CA LYS A 809 -22.06 39.25 -41.78
C LYS A 809 -23.07 40.37 -41.50
N ASP A 810 -23.64 40.97 -42.57
CA ASP A 810 -24.69 42.00 -42.50
C ASP A 810 -24.37 43.10 -41.47
N ASN A 811 -23.14 43.64 -41.52
CA ASN A 811 -22.62 44.66 -40.60
C ASN A 811 -22.56 44.29 -39.13
N VAL A 812 -22.64 43.00 -38.81
CA VAL A 812 -22.45 42.44 -37.46
C VAL A 812 -21.14 41.68 -37.39
N LEU A 813 -20.28 42.01 -36.43
CA LEU A 813 -19.08 41.31 -36.11
C LEU A 813 -19.38 40.32 -34.98
N ARG A 814 -19.31 39.02 -35.27
CA ARG A 814 -19.48 37.97 -34.25
C ARG A 814 -18.14 37.65 -33.61
N ILE A 815 -18.18 37.56 -32.29
CA ILE A 815 -17.08 36.99 -31.45
C ILE A 815 -17.51 35.62 -31.01
N VAL A 816 -16.89 34.57 -31.55
CA VAL A 816 -17.27 33.18 -31.32
C VAL A 816 -16.22 32.54 -30.45
N ASP A 817 -16.67 31.96 -29.34
CA ASP A 817 -15.89 31.12 -28.44
C ASP A 817 -16.44 29.69 -28.50
N TYR A 818 -15.56 28.71 -28.78
CA TYR A 818 -15.94 27.31 -28.96
C TYR A 818 -15.97 26.56 -27.62
N LYS A 819 -17.02 25.75 -27.43
CA LYS A 819 -17.15 24.90 -26.28
C LYS A 819 -17.44 23.45 -26.68
N THR A 820 -16.47 22.58 -26.44
CA THR A 820 -16.58 21.12 -26.69
C THR A 820 -17.39 20.39 -25.62
N GLY A 821 -17.55 20.97 -24.42
CA GLY A 821 -18.33 20.45 -23.30
C GLY A 821 -19.17 21.55 -22.63
N GLY A 822 -19.83 21.20 -21.52
CA GLY A 822 -20.63 22.11 -20.71
C GLY A 822 -22.08 22.23 -21.17
N LYS A 823 -22.86 23.04 -20.46
CA LYS A 823 -24.26 23.35 -20.78
C LYS A 823 -24.39 24.82 -21.21
N ALA A 824 -25.24 25.05 -22.19
CA ALA A 824 -25.60 26.43 -22.57
C ALA A 824 -26.32 27.10 -21.38
N ASP A 825 -25.81 28.26 -21.00
CA ASP A 825 -26.31 29.06 -19.90
C ASP A 825 -26.97 30.32 -20.43
N THR A 826 -28.06 30.74 -19.77
CA THR A 826 -28.79 31.98 -20.07
C THR A 826 -28.80 32.82 -18.79
N PRO A 827 -27.79 33.67 -18.56
CA PRO A 827 -27.75 34.52 -17.38
C PRO A 827 -28.92 35.51 -17.33
N PRO A 828 -29.42 35.83 -16.11
CA PRO A 828 -30.56 36.74 -15.99
C PRO A 828 -30.20 38.22 -16.25
N SER A 829 -28.94 38.63 -16.04
CA SER A 829 -28.47 39.99 -16.22
C SER A 829 -26.94 40.05 -16.33
N VAL A 830 -26.40 41.20 -16.73
CA VAL A 830 -24.97 41.49 -16.68
C VAL A 830 -24.45 41.41 -15.23
N GLU A 831 -25.22 41.87 -14.26
CA GLU A 831 -24.87 41.82 -12.83
C GLU A 831 -24.63 40.43 -12.35
N SER A 832 -25.42 39.46 -12.80
CA SER A 832 -25.29 38.04 -12.39
C SER A 832 -23.94 37.41 -12.78
N LEU A 833 -23.23 38.00 -13.74
CA LEU A 833 -21.89 37.54 -14.17
C LEU A 833 -20.80 37.91 -13.15
N PHE A 834 -21.04 38.90 -12.31
CA PHE A 834 -20.12 39.39 -11.30
C PHE A 834 -20.50 38.94 -9.89
N THR A 835 -21.67 38.36 -9.71
CA THR A 835 -22.12 37.86 -8.40
C THR A 835 -21.64 36.43 -8.19
N PRO A 836 -20.83 36.12 -7.13
CA PRO A 836 -20.47 34.76 -6.80
C PRO A 836 -21.70 33.88 -6.62
N GLY A 837 -21.63 32.60 -7.07
CA GLY A 837 -22.73 31.68 -6.89
C GLY A 837 -22.70 30.50 -7.90
N PRO A 838 -23.49 29.45 -7.66
CA PRO A 838 -23.45 28.22 -8.48
C PRO A 838 -23.97 28.39 -9.90
N LYS A 839 -24.76 29.44 -10.14
CA LYS A 839 -25.37 29.75 -11.44
C LYS A 839 -24.63 30.82 -12.25
N ARG A 840 -23.44 31.25 -11.80
CA ARG A 840 -22.66 32.25 -12.51
C ARG A 840 -22.07 31.66 -13.80
N SER A 841 -22.30 32.31 -14.95
CA SER A 841 -21.78 31.83 -16.23
C SER A 841 -20.38 32.37 -16.54
N ASN A 842 -19.37 31.55 -16.31
CA ASN A 842 -17.95 31.88 -16.57
C ASN A 842 -17.70 32.11 -18.07
N TYR A 843 -18.34 31.38 -18.92
CA TYR A 843 -18.17 31.48 -20.38
C TYR A 843 -18.79 32.75 -20.96
N VAL A 844 -19.96 33.13 -20.47
CA VAL A 844 -20.60 34.40 -20.90
C VAL A 844 -19.77 35.60 -20.43
N PHE A 845 -19.25 35.57 -19.19
CA PHE A 845 -18.34 36.59 -18.68
C PHE A 845 -17.10 36.74 -19.57
N GLN A 846 -16.47 35.65 -19.95
CA GLN A 846 -15.30 35.61 -20.84
C GLN A 846 -15.61 36.27 -22.19
N THR A 847 -16.69 35.84 -22.81
CA THR A 847 -17.08 36.35 -24.16
C THR A 847 -17.48 37.79 -24.12
N PHE A 848 -18.16 38.25 -23.03
CA PHE A 848 -18.49 39.68 -22.84
C PHE A 848 -17.24 40.52 -22.60
N LEU A 849 -16.22 40.03 -21.88
CA LEU A 849 -14.95 40.73 -21.74
C LEU A 849 -14.28 40.95 -23.12
N TYR A 850 -14.28 39.93 -23.96
CA TYR A 850 -13.76 40.06 -25.33
C TYR A 850 -14.59 41.04 -26.17
N ALA A 851 -15.91 41.00 -26.06
CA ALA A 851 -16.80 41.94 -26.77
C ALA A 851 -16.55 43.39 -26.34
N ALA A 852 -16.37 43.65 -25.03
CA ALA A 852 -16.03 44.98 -24.52
C ALA A 852 -14.71 45.51 -25.07
N ILE A 853 -13.65 44.69 -25.14
CA ILE A 853 -12.35 45.08 -25.70
C ILE A 853 -12.49 45.37 -27.21
N VAL A 854 -13.26 44.54 -27.94
CA VAL A 854 -13.46 44.72 -29.40
C VAL A 854 -14.30 45.95 -29.69
N CYS A 855 -15.39 46.21 -28.96
CA CYS A 855 -16.20 47.44 -29.11
C CYS A 855 -15.35 48.69 -28.97
N ARG A 856 -14.47 48.79 -28.00
CA ARG A 856 -13.54 49.92 -27.85
C ARG A 856 -12.63 50.07 -29.04
N LYS A 857 -12.00 48.96 -29.51
CA LYS A 857 -11.12 48.97 -30.68
C LYS A 857 -11.82 49.38 -31.97
N LEU A 858 -13.10 49.02 -32.16
CA LEU A 858 -13.91 49.44 -33.30
C LEU A 858 -14.18 50.96 -33.24
N ARG A 859 -14.54 51.48 -32.07
CA ARG A 859 -14.72 52.96 -31.89
C ARG A 859 -13.44 53.73 -32.15
N GLU A 860 -12.30 53.26 -31.70
CA GLU A 860 -10.97 53.88 -31.98
C GLU A 860 -10.64 53.89 -33.47
N ARG A 861 -11.24 53.00 -34.27
CA ARG A 861 -11.08 52.89 -35.73
C ARG A 861 -12.20 53.51 -36.54
N ASN A 862 -13.20 54.13 -35.89
CA ASN A 862 -14.44 54.61 -36.50
C ASN A 862 -15.16 53.54 -37.33
N ASP A 863 -15.24 52.33 -36.79
CA ASP A 863 -15.92 51.21 -37.41
C ASP A 863 -17.29 51.01 -36.72
N ASP A 864 -18.39 51.18 -37.48
CA ASP A 864 -19.74 51.16 -36.91
C ASP A 864 -20.40 49.79 -36.88
N ARG A 865 -19.63 48.70 -37.02
CA ARG A 865 -20.16 47.34 -36.93
C ARG A 865 -20.65 47.05 -35.53
N LYS A 866 -21.82 46.41 -35.43
CA LYS A 866 -22.34 45.83 -34.17
C LYS A 866 -21.51 44.66 -33.75
N VAL A 867 -21.39 44.43 -32.47
CA VAL A 867 -20.64 43.28 -31.91
C VAL A 867 -21.62 42.31 -31.26
N ALA A 868 -21.68 41.09 -31.79
CA ALA A 868 -22.49 40.00 -31.23
C ALA A 868 -21.64 38.92 -30.59
N PRO A 869 -21.62 38.82 -29.25
CA PRO A 869 -20.94 37.73 -28.56
C PRO A 869 -21.68 36.41 -28.75
N ALA A 870 -20.94 35.33 -29.02
CA ALA A 870 -21.48 34.04 -29.35
C ALA A 870 -20.69 32.90 -28.63
N LEU A 871 -21.43 31.96 -28.09
CA LEU A 871 -20.90 30.70 -27.48
C LEU A 871 -21.37 29.53 -28.34
N LEU A 872 -20.45 28.92 -29.05
CA LEU A 872 -20.75 27.78 -29.91
C LEU A 872 -20.50 26.45 -29.17
N TYR A 873 -21.56 25.85 -28.61
CA TYR A 873 -21.53 24.54 -28.03
C TYR A 873 -21.58 23.47 -29.13
N ILE A 874 -20.44 22.88 -29.44
CA ILE A 874 -20.26 22.02 -30.62
C ILE A 874 -21.22 20.83 -30.62
N HIS A 875 -21.38 20.19 -29.44
CA HIS A 875 -22.29 19.03 -29.31
C HIS A 875 -23.77 19.35 -29.58
N ARG A 876 -24.14 20.64 -29.58
CA ARG A 876 -25.49 21.12 -29.89
C ARG A 876 -25.62 21.74 -31.30
N ALA A 877 -24.49 21.99 -31.94
CA ALA A 877 -24.41 22.68 -33.22
C ALA A 877 -25.15 21.95 -34.39
N ALA A 878 -25.48 20.68 -34.21
CA ALA A 878 -26.24 19.90 -35.20
C ALA A 878 -27.74 20.22 -35.25
N ALA A 879 -28.33 20.83 -34.20
CA ALA A 879 -29.73 21.13 -34.16
C ALA A 879 -30.09 22.27 -35.14
N GLU A 880 -31.22 22.13 -35.84
CA GLU A 880 -31.61 23.10 -36.92
C GLU A 880 -31.93 24.48 -36.34
N ASP A 881 -32.49 24.54 -35.14
CA ASP A 881 -32.90 25.77 -34.44
C ASP A 881 -31.82 26.38 -33.58
N TYR A 882 -30.61 25.82 -33.58
CA TYR A 882 -29.52 26.26 -32.71
C TYR A 882 -28.90 27.57 -33.20
N SER A 883 -28.87 28.59 -32.32
CA SER A 883 -28.13 29.84 -32.50
C SER A 883 -27.03 29.96 -31.47
N PRO A 884 -25.77 30.26 -31.84
CA PRO A 884 -24.67 30.44 -30.91
C PRO A 884 -24.69 31.81 -30.20
N VAL A 885 -25.51 32.77 -30.64
CA VAL A 885 -25.58 34.11 -30.04
C VAL A 885 -26.03 34.01 -28.58
N ILE A 886 -25.30 34.63 -27.66
CA ILE A 886 -25.59 34.62 -26.24
C ILE A 886 -26.96 35.25 -26.00
N GLN A 887 -27.76 34.63 -25.13
CA GLN A 887 -29.07 35.11 -24.74
C GLN A 887 -29.08 35.51 -23.27
N LEU A 888 -29.76 36.64 -22.98
CA LEU A 888 -30.07 37.03 -21.61
C LEU A 888 -31.53 36.71 -21.31
N LYS A 889 -31.83 36.37 -20.04
CA LYS A 889 -33.17 36.00 -19.60
C LYS A 889 -33.94 37.28 -19.21
N GLU A 890 -34.96 37.63 -19.94
CA GLU A 890 -35.86 38.75 -19.58
C GLU A 890 -36.92 38.39 -18.53
N SER A 891 -37.48 37.17 -18.62
CA SER A 891 -38.48 36.65 -17.71
C SER A 891 -38.45 35.12 -17.69
N TYR A 892 -39.37 34.49 -16.93
CA TYR A 892 -39.38 33.04 -16.78
C TYR A 892 -39.32 32.26 -18.12
N ASN A 893 -40.02 32.75 -19.15
CA ASN A 893 -40.10 32.03 -20.46
C ASN A 893 -39.63 32.90 -21.64
N LYS A 894 -38.94 34.03 -21.40
CA LYS A 894 -38.51 34.93 -22.48
C LYS A 894 -37.02 35.20 -22.36
N THR A 895 -36.29 34.97 -23.45
CA THR A 895 -34.87 35.29 -23.61
C THR A 895 -34.70 36.24 -24.77
N THR A 896 -33.70 37.12 -24.66
CA THR A 896 -33.35 38.09 -25.70
C THR A 896 -31.92 37.87 -26.16
N PRO A 897 -31.69 37.67 -27.49
CA PRO A 897 -30.33 37.51 -28.01
C PRO A 897 -29.58 38.85 -27.93
N VAL A 898 -28.29 38.78 -27.59
CA VAL A 898 -27.39 39.94 -27.57
C VAL A 898 -26.81 40.14 -28.98
N GLU A 899 -27.57 40.75 -29.84
CA GLU A 899 -27.15 41.04 -31.21
C GLU A 899 -26.22 42.26 -31.32
N ASP A 900 -26.25 43.14 -30.32
CA ASP A 900 -25.39 44.31 -30.20
C ASP A 900 -24.93 44.50 -28.74
N PHE A 901 -23.71 44.12 -28.44
CA PHE A 901 -23.13 44.27 -27.13
C PHE A 901 -22.90 45.71 -26.69
N SER A 902 -22.83 46.66 -27.62
CA SER A 902 -22.61 48.06 -27.30
C SER A 902 -23.67 48.64 -26.34
N LEU A 903 -24.87 48.03 -26.33
CA LEU A 903 -25.99 48.40 -25.45
C LEU A 903 -25.76 47.98 -24.00
N LEU A 904 -24.90 47.01 -23.77
CA LEU A 904 -24.60 46.45 -22.42
C LEU A 904 -23.19 46.84 -21.96
N GLU A 905 -22.40 47.46 -22.82
CA GLU A 905 -20.97 47.70 -22.57
C GLU A 905 -20.73 48.58 -21.33
N GLU A 906 -21.48 49.65 -21.18
CA GLU A 906 -21.31 50.61 -20.08
C GLU A 906 -21.56 49.94 -18.71
N GLU A 907 -22.63 49.17 -18.58
CA GLU A 907 -22.91 48.40 -17.37
C GLU A 907 -21.82 47.37 -17.08
N PHE A 908 -21.41 46.62 -18.11
CA PHE A 908 -20.36 45.60 -17.95
C PHE A 908 -19.04 46.24 -17.52
N ARG A 909 -18.60 47.32 -18.13
CA ARG A 909 -17.36 48.03 -17.80
C ARG A 909 -17.35 48.60 -16.38
N THR A 910 -18.49 49.19 -15.97
CA THR A 910 -18.62 49.73 -14.61
C THR A 910 -18.42 48.65 -13.58
N ARG A 911 -19.06 47.49 -13.77
CA ARG A 911 -18.91 46.34 -12.84
C ARG A 911 -17.52 45.72 -12.92
N LEU A 912 -16.95 45.67 -14.11
CA LEU A 912 -15.58 45.16 -14.29
C LEU A 912 -14.56 46.05 -13.57
N GLN A 913 -14.70 47.36 -13.65
CA GLN A 913 -13.85 48.34 -12.94
C GLN A 913 -13.95 48.11 -11.41
N ALA A 914 -15.18 47.98 -10.90
CA ALA A 914 -15.40 47.70 -9.48
C ALA A 914 -14.74 46.37 -9.04
N LEU A 915 -14.83 45.30 -9.84
CA LEU A 915 -14.16 44.03 -9.56
C LEU A 915 -12.63 44.17 -9.53
N LEU A 916 -12.06 44.94 -10.44
CA LEU A 916 -10.61 45.17 -10.48
C LEU A 916 -10.14 45.95 -9.26
N GLU A 917 -10.90 46.99 -8.86
CA GLU A 917 -10.62 47.75 -7.64
C GLU A 917 -10.71 46.86 -6.39
N GLU A 918 -11.66 45.94 -6.31
CA GLU A 918 -11.78 44.94 -5.25
C GLU A 918 -10.55 43.98 -5.20
N ILE A 919 -10.14 43.42 -6.37
CA ILE A 919 -8.98 42.51 -6.45
C ILE A 919 -7.73 43.18 -5.90
N PHE A 920 -7.50 44.45 -6.24
CA PHE A 920 -6.29 45.20 -5.83
C PHE A 920 -6.47 46.04 -4.57
N ASN A 921 -7.61 45.97 -3.89
CA ASN A 921 -7.81 46.63 -2.60
C ASN A 921 -7.00 45.91 -1.50
N PRO A 922 -6.02 46.57 -0.84
CA PRO A 922 -5.20 45.98 0.18
C PRO A 922 -5.97 45.65 1.48
N ASP A 923 -7.12 46.30 1.72
CA ASP A 923 -7.93 46.10 2.94
C ASP A 923 -8.83 44.85 2.85
N LEU A 924 -8.99 44.29 1.65
CA LEU A 924 -9.76 43.06 1.43
C LEU A 924 -8.83 41.85 1.33
N SER A 925 -9.03 40.88 2.21
CA SER A 925 -8.25 39.64 2.26
C SER A 925 -8.69 38.63 1.20
N PHE A 926 -7.81 37.70 0.83
CA PHE A 926 -8.17 36.53 0.05
C PHE A 926 -8.84 35.49 0.95
N SER A 927 -10.16 35.39 0.88
CA SER A 927 -10.97 34.45 1.66
C SER A 927 -11.35 33.20 0.88
N GLN A 928 -11.65 32.14 1.60
CA GLN A 928 -12.30 30.96 1.02
C GLN A 928 -13.70 31.30 0.50
N THR A 929 -14.12 30.65 -0.56
CA THR A 929 -15.51 30.74 -1.03
C THR A 929 -16.48 30.12 -0.01
N GLU A 930 -17.67 30.67 0.06
CA GLU A 930 -18.78 30.10 0.85
C GLU A 930 -19.44 28.92 0.09
N GLU A 931 -19.26 28.83 -1.21
CA GLU A 931 -19.81 27.81 -2.10
C GLU A 931 -18.95 26.54 -2.06
N GLU A 932 -19.23 25.61 -1.14
CA GLU A 932 -18.44 24.38 -0.95
C GLU A 932 -18.42 23.45 -2.18
N ASP A 933 -19.46 23.46 -2.99
CA ASP A 933 -19.51 22.70 -4.25
C ASP A 933 -18.35 23.04 -5.21
N ARG A 934 -17.84 24.29 -5.15
CA ARG A 934 -16.68 24.74 -5.93
C ARG A 934 -15.37 24.10 -5.47
N CYS A 935 -15.33 23.56 -4.25
CA CYS A 935 -14.15 22.93 -3.68
C CYS A 935 -14.01 21.45 -4.09
N THR A 936 -15.08 20.79 -4.55
CA THR A 936 -15.11 19.36 -4.87
C THR A 936 -14.00 18.95 -5.86
N TYR A 937 -13.77 19.78 -6.89
CA TYR A 937 -12.74 19.55 -7.92
C TYR A 937 -11.63 20.63 -7.90
N CYS A 938 -11.39 21.23 -6.74
CA CYS A 938 -10.37 22.27 -6.60
C CYS A 938 -9.01 21.65 -6.30
N ASP A 939 -7.99 22.02 -7.07
CA ASP A 939 -6.59 21.55 -6.89
C ASP A 939 -6.02 21.87 -5.49
N PHE A 940 -6.61 22.84 -4.79
CA PHE A 940 -6.16 23.33 -3.49
C PHE A 940 -7.04 22.90 -2.31
N LYS A 941 -7.99 21.97 -2.51
CA LYS A 941 -8.94 21.55 -1.46
C LYS A 941 -8.23 21.04 -0.21
N GLU A 942 -7.16 20.26 -0.37
CA GLU A 942 -6.38 19.72 0.75
C GLU A 942 -5.69 20.82 1.57
N ILE A 943 -5.15 21.85 0.88
CA ILE A 943 -4.55 23.01 1.55
C ILE A 943 -5.63 23.81 2.28
N CYS A 944 -6.83 23.88 1.69
CA CYS A 944 -7.98 24.57 2.26
C CYS A 944 -8.70 23.77 3.36
N LYS A 945 -8.35 22.50 3.57
CA LYS A 945 -9.01 21.58 4.52
C LYS A 945 -10.52 21.43 4.26
N ARG A 946 -10.91 21.27 2.95
CA ARG A 946 -12.28 21.11 2.50
C ARG A 946 -12.52 19.86 1.68
#